data_0b51546764537c827ef108f18b9bd195
#
_entry.id   0b51546764537c827ef108f18b9bd195
#
_cell.length_a   1.000
_cell.length_b   1.000
_cell.length_c   1.000
_cell.angle_alpha   90.00
_cell.angle_beta   90.00
_cell.angle_gamma   90.00
#
_symmetry.space_group_name_H-M   'P 1'
#
loop_
_entity.id
_entity.type
_entity.pdbx_description
1 polymer ?
#
loop_
_entity_poly.entity_id
_entity_poly.type
_entity_poly.pdbx_seq_one_letter_code
_entity_poly.pdbx_strand_id
1 'polypeptide(L)'
;MKSLLGAASPGKWPWRFPPTAAGIQVNHCRNPKCANFGVPPHNEAKRGSAARKPGGYGPGDYRVVASGKGQPNLLCHLCAESFPMQSNLAIAEELMRISEYLEPRVPVCPNEGCELYRKTFPEQSVRHTRFGVNAHGTPRFRCGACRKVFAFGGRSTKRQQKTHRNIDIFEHLMNSMPLRRIIKDLDISPAILYDRIDFLHEQCQLFAGERERGLLDRDDLGKRYISTDRQKLIVNWSDRESRKNTVLLSIASSDQTTGYLYAANVNFDGEMDSEEVQKEMMRFGDQRLAKPFRRFARVWLPQDWDDAAVRAAAERQTNRRAKGDSSGSPDKLLAAVEGTYDAALEREDIESGDDPSPTTRTPAKGMLLHEQVVMTAHIQFVTRLLRRAEKLRFFVDQEPGIRAATLVSVPTRVLDRTADAFYVKVLKEFTVDQKKGFVGAAKRRLRKVMKDAGVDEDEASLLMALDELKSPTLIGKWGDPWFRHPVADMREPQKMVSWLTDIDPPETEPDKRVDQLRHYARLHLKASLTGVDRFFMQVRRALTLAERGVVSASADRRMWYGKNAYNPAVLVKLVEIFRTYFNYCEVGEDGKTPAMRLGLAKGPVSAEDLVYSQPPLPERRRAPAKPPEPKPLPPGIWPPDMFDGRNEEPLLVLRREGFGRDGAAGLATLSENGQRQRRAR
;
A
#
# COMPACT_ATOMS: atom_id res chain seq x y z
N MET A 1 -4.80 22.15 -12.72
CA MET A 1 -4.15 21.17 -13.62
C MET A 1 -3.83 21.72 -15.02
N LYS A 2 -4.69 22.52 -15.68
CA LYS A 2 -4.32 23.19 -16.96
C LYS A 2 -3.08 24.09 -16.87
N SER A 3 -2.75 24.64 -15.70
CA SER A 3 -1.55 25.47 -15.47
C SER A 3 -0.25 24.67 -15.29
N LEU A 4 -0.33 23.39 -14.88
CA LEU A 4 0.84 22.50 -14.75
C LEU A 4 1.19 21.79 -16.06
N LEU A 5 0.23 21.70 -16.99
CA LEU A 5 0.38 21.11 -18.31
C LEU A 5 0.54 22.19 -19.38
N GLY A 6 1.23 23.29 -19.06
CA GLY A 6 1.55 24.35 -20.04
C GLY A 6 1.93 23.75 -21.38
N ALA A 7 1.32 24.24 -22.45
CA ALA A 7 1.35 23.81 -23.84
C ALA A 7 2.65 23.10 -24.30
N ALA A 8 2.85 21.88 -23.88
CA ALA A 8 3.88 21.01 -24.40
C ALA A 8 3.42 20.52 -25.78
N SER A 9 4.21 20.72 -26.79
CA SER A 9 3.99 20.14 -28.11
C SER A 9 3.79 18.62 -27.98
N PRO A 10 2.83 17.99 -28.69
CA PRO A 10 2.62 16.55 -28.61
C PRO A 10 3.94 15.80 -28.80
N GLY A 11 4.32 14.99 -27.80
CA GLY A 11 5.53 14.16 -27.83
C GLY A 11 6.79 14.73 -27.18
N LYS A 12 6.78 15.94 -26.62
CA LYS A 12 7.91 16.47 -25.83
C LYS A 12 7.41 16.81 -24.41
N TRP A 13 7.75 15.94 -23.44
CA TRP A 13 7.51 16.22 -22.04
C TRP A 13 8.49 17.31 -21.55
N PRO A 14 8.01 18.36 -20.85
CA PRO A 14 8.87 19.48 -20.42
C PRO A 14 9.81 19.10 -19.27
N TRP A 15 9.55 17.98 -18.61
CA TRP A 15 10.28 17.55 -17.43
C TRP A 15 11.26 16.42 -17.76
N ARG A 16 12.46 16.50 -17.20
CA ARG A 16 13.45 15.42 -17.27
C ARG A 16 13.11 14.29 -16.29
N PHE A 17 12.49 14.61 -15.18
CA PHE A 17 12.08 13.70 -14.11
C PHE A 17 10.62 13.93 -13.77
N PRO A 18 9.89 12.89 -13.26
CA PRO A 18 8.53 13.08 -12.81
C PRO A 18 8.44 14.16 -11.73
N PRO A 19 7.56 15.17 -11.87
CA PRO A 19 7.40 16.22 -10.87
C PRO A 19 6.87 15.66 -9.55
N THR A 20 7.14 16.35 -8.45
CA THR A 20 6.54 16.05 -7.15
C THR A 20 5.02 16.19 -7.24
N ALA A 21 4.28 15.26 -6.69
CA ALA A 21 2.82 15.26 -6.66
C ALA A 21 2.32 15.06 -5.23
N ALA A 22 1.51 15.99 -4.71
CA ALA A 22 0.98 15.95 -3.35
C ALA A 22 2.07 15.69 -2.26
N GLY A 23 3.21 16.33 -2.40
CA GLY A 23 4.36 16.14 -1.51
C GLY A 23 5.11 14.81 -1.70
N ILE A 24 4.67 13.95 -2.63
CA ILE A 24 5.33 12.68 -2.91
C ILE A 24 6.41 12.86 -3.97
N GLN A 25 7.64 12.44 -3.63
CA GLN A 25 8.76 12.31 -4.52
C GLN A 25 9.55 11.04 -4.17
N VAL A 26 9.42 10.02 -5.01
CA VAL A 26 10.05 8.70 -4.79
C VAL A 26 11.25 8.44 -5.69
N ASN A 27 11.55 9.37 -6.60
CA ASN A 27 12.65 9.24 -7.56
C ASN A 27 13.96 9.75 -6.95
N HIS A 28 14.51 9.00 -6.03
CA HIS A 28 15.81 9.26 -5.40
C HIS A 28 16.58 7.95 -5.20
N CYS A 29 17.89 8.04 -4.93
CA CYS A 29 18.74 6.88 -4.67
C CYS A 29 18.17 6.04 -3.52
N ARG A 30 18.26 4.71 -3.65
CA ARG A 30 17.72 3.73 -2.68
C ARG A 30 18.82 3.08 -1.84
N ASN A 31 20.07 3.49 -2.03
CA ASN A 31 21.18 3.05 -1.22
C ASN A 31 21.32 3.95 0.01
N PRO A 32 21.01 3.46 1.22
CA PRO A 32 21.08 4.28 2.45
C PRO A 32 22.47 4.83 2.78
N LYS A 33 23.54 4.20 2.26
CA LYS A 33 24.93 4.66 2.42
C LYS A 33 25.30 5.78 1.45
N CYS A 34 24.44 6.14 0.51
CA CYS A 34 24.70 7.13 -0.50
C CYS A 34 24.19 8.52 -0.09
N ALA A 35 24.96 9.57 -0.34
CA ALA A 35 24.53 10.94 -0.07
C ALA A 35 23.30 11.38 -0.89
N ASN A 36 22.94 10.65 -1.94
CA ASN A 36 21.70 10.84 -2.70
C ASN A 36 20.48 10.09 -2.13
N PHE A 37 20.63 9.37 -1.01
CA PHE A 37 19.51 8.71 -0.38
C PHE A 37 18.49 9.74 0.15
N GLY A 38 17.24 9.65 -0.34
CA GLY A 38 16.21 10.63 -0.01
C GLY A 38 16.35 12.00 -0.72
N VAL A 39 17.41 12.21 -1.51
CA VAL A 39 17.62 13.45 -2.24
C VAL A 39 17.11 13.31 -3.68
N PRO A 40 16.08 14.04 -4.09
CA PRO A 40 15.52 13.95 -5.43
C PRO A 40 16.45 14.57 -6.49
N PRO A 41 16.27 14.21 -7.78
CA PRO A 41 17.03 14.79 -8.87
C PRO A 41 16.69 16.28 -9.09
N HIS A 42 17.68 17.08 -9.43
CA HIS A 42 17.48 18.48 -9.84
C HIS A 42 16.82 18.54 -11.22
N ASN A 43 15.65 19.18 -11.33
CA ASN A 43 14.95 19.35 -12.61
C ASN A 43 15.62 20.38 -13.54
N GLU A 44 16.43 21.25 -13.01
CA GLU A 44 17.04 22.39 -13.73
C GLU A 44 18.28 22.02 -14.58
N ALA A 45 18.59 20.74 -14.76
CA ALA A 45 19.75 20.37 -15.57
C ALA A 45 19.61 20.86 -17.00
N LYS A 46 20.36 21.90 -17.34
CA LYS A 46 20.50 22.45 -18.67
C LYS A 46 20.72 21.32 -19.68
N ARG A 47 19.95 21.33 -20.78
CA ARG A 47 20.23 20.51 -21.96
C ARG A 47 21.62 20.95 -22.50
N GLY A 48 22.59 20.18 -22.26
CA GLY A 48 23.95 20.35 -22.78
C GLY A 48 24.77 19.27 -22.11
N SER A 49 25.75 18.69 -22.80
CA SER A 49 26.66 17.75 -22.21
C SER A 49 26.87 18.14 -20.75
N ALA A 50 26.61 17.23 -19.83
CA ALA A 50 27.00 17.45 -18.45
C ALA A 50 28.52 17.67 -18.49
N ALA A 51 28.93 18.90 -18.78
CA ALA A 51 30.28 19.31 -18.58
C ALA A 51 30.58 18.92 -17.16
N ARG A 52 31.58 18.06 -16.98
CA ARG A 52 32.07 17.67 -15.65
C ARG A 52 32.24 18.97 -14.89
N LYS A 53 31.36 19.17 -13.89
CA LYS A 53 31.53 20.34 -13.03
C LYS A 53 32.93 20.24 -12.45
N PRO A 54 33.69 21.32 -12.44
CA PRO A 54 34.94 21.36 -11.66
C PRO A 54 34.56 21.00 -10.22
N GLY A 55 35.05 19.87 -9.69
CA GLY A 55 34.68 19.38 -8.34
C GLY A 55 33.84 18.10 -8.28
N GLY A 56 33.43 17.47 -9.41
CA GLY A 56 32.74 16.18 -9.41
C GLY A 56 31.21 16.30 -9.27
N TYR A 57 30.55 15.15 -8.99
CA TYR A 57 29.12 15.05 -8.77
C TYR A 57 28.76 15.34 -7.31
N GLY A 58 27.59 15.97 -7.09
CA GLY A 58 27.05 16.27 -5.77
C GLY A 58 25.66 15.68 -5.53
N PRO A 59 25.07 15.93 -4.34
CA PRO A 59 23.69 15.53 -4.04
C PRO A 59 22.70 16.06 -5.07
N GLY A 60 21.76 15.21 -5.53
CA GLY A 60 20.77 15.52 -6.57
C GLY A 60 21.28 15.30 -8.01
N ASP A 61 22.52 14.85 -8.20
CA ASP A 61 23.04 14.56 -9.54
C ASP A 61 22.69 13.12 -9.97
N TYR A 62 21.84 13.04 -11.00
CA TYR A 62 21.37 11.80 -11.61
C TYR A 62 21.42 11.85 -13.14
N ARG A 63 21.54 10.69 -13.75
CA ARG A 63 21.45 10.49 -15.19
C ARG A 63 20.23 9.64 -15.54
N VAL A 64 19.46 10.06 -16.55
CA VAL A 64 18.44 9.21 -17.16
C VAL A 64 19.11 8.25 -18.14
N VAL A 65 18.85 6.97 -17.96
CA VAL A 65 19.34 5.90 -18.84
C VAL A 65 18.16 5.08 -19.34
N ALA A 66 18.28 4.54 -20.57
CA ALA A 66 17.27 3.63 -21.09
C ALA A 66 17.47 2.23 -20.47
N SER A 67 16.36 1.58 -20.08
CA SER A 67 16.40 0.23 -19.55
C SER A 67 16.47 -0.86 -20.62
N GLY A 68 16.26 -0.51 -21.90
CA GLY A 68 16.05 -1.48 -22.97
C GLY A 68 14.64 -2.09 -22.99
N LYS A 69 13.85 -1.89 -21.94
CA LYS A 69 12.48 -2.42 -21.76
C LYS A 69 11.39 -1.32 -21.88
N GLY A 70 11.71 -0.20 -22.49
CA GLY A 70 10.78 0.92 -22.69
C GLY A 70 10.50 1.76 -21.44
N GLN A 71 11.12 1.45 -20.29
CA GLN A 71 11.01 2.21 -19.05
C GLN A 71 12.30 2.99 -18.79
N PRO A 72 12.26 4.32 -18.58
CA PRO A 72 13.45 5.07 -18.23
C PRO A 72 13.89 4.76 -16.80
N ASN A 73 15.20 4.60 -16.62
CA ASN A 73 15.85 4.41 -15.33
C ASN A 73 16.60 5.65 -14.90
N LEU A 74 16.76 5.83 -13.60
CA LEU A 74 17.69 6.76 -12.98
C LEU A 74 18.97 6.04 -12.60
N LEU A 75 20.11 6.60 -12.98
CA LEU A 75 21.42 6.21 -12.51
C LEU A 75 21.92 7.27 -11.54
N CYS A 76 22.20 6.87 -10.32
CA CYS A 76 22.83 7.72 -9.33
C CYS A 76 24.31 7.94 -9.67
N HIS A 77 24.76 9.19 -9.78
CA HIS A 77 26.16 9.47 -10.09
C HIS A 77 27.10 9.23 -8.92
N LEU A 78 26.60 9.19 -7.68
CA LEU A 78 27.45 9.01 -6.49
C LEU A 78 27.75 7.54 -6.17
N CYS A 79 26.80 6.63 -6.37
CA CYS A 79 26.97 5.21 -6.03
C CYS A 79 26.74 4.25 -7.20
N ALA A 80 26.46 4.77 -8.40
CA ALA A 80 26.17 4.00 -9.61
C ALA A 80 24.93 3.05 -9.52
N GLU A 81 24.10 3.17 -8.47
CA GLU A 81 22.85 2.44 -8.41
C GLU A 81 21.89 2.89 -9.51
N SER A 82 21.30 1.94 -10.23
CA SER A 82 20.33 2.19 -11.29
C SER A 82 18.98 1.58 -10.92
N PHE A 83 17.92 2.36 -11.02
CA PHE A 83 16.56 1.95 -10.66
C PHE A 83 15.54 2.59 -11.62
N PRO A 84 14.37 1.95 -11.85
CA PRO A 84 13.33 2.49 -12.70
C PRO A 84 12.71 3.76 -12.11
N MET A 85 12.41 4.74 -12.97
CA MET A 85 11.62 5.90 -12.59
C MET A 85 10.19 5.51 -12.31
N GLN A 86 9.59 6.14 -11.30
CA GLN A 86 8.18 5.95 -10.93
C GLN A 86 7.39 7.25 -11.11
N SER A 87 6.10 7.12 -11.43
CA SER A 87 5.18 8.26 -11.48
C SER A 87 4.77 8.69 -10.07
N ASN A 88 5.22 9.86 -9.63
CA ASN A 88 4.80 10.44 -8.36
C ASN A 88 3.28 10.70 -8.33
N LEU A 89 2.70 11.10 -9.49
CA LEU A 89 1.26 11.33 -9.63
C LEU A 89 0.47 10.03 -9.40
N ALA A 90 0.87 8.94 -10.05
CA ALA A 90 0.20 7.65 -9.89
C ALA A 90 0.21 7.15 -8.44
N ILE A 91 1.34 7.32 -7.75
CA ILE A 91 1.47 6.95 -6.33
C ILE A 91 0.60 7.85 -5.46
N ALA A 92 0.56 9.16 -5.73
CA ALA A 92 -0.27 10.10 -4.99
C ALA A 92 -1.78 9.77 -5.16
N GLU A 93 -2.23 9.52 -6.39
CA GLU A 93 -3.61 9.12 -6.67
C GLU A 93 -3.99 7.81 -5.96
N GLU A 94 -3.10 6.83 -6.00
CA GLU A 94 -3.35 5.55 -5.32
C GLU A 94 -3.36 5.70 -3.80
N LEU A 95 -2.44 6.48 -3.23
CA LEU A 95 -2.43 6.78 -1.80
C LEU A 95 -3.72 7.49 -1.37
N MET A 96 -4.21 8.42 -2.17
CA MET A 96 -5.50 9.08 -1.91
C MET A 96 -6.65 8.07 -1.93
N ARG A 97 -6.70 7.19 -2.94
CA ARG A 97 -7.75 6.17 -3.05
C ARG A 97 -7.77 5.22 -1.86
N ILE A 98 -6.62 4.66 -1.46
CA ILE A 98 -6.56 3.69 -0.34
C ILE A 98 -6.74 4.35 1.03
N SER A 99 -6.53 5.66 1.14
CA SER A 99 -6.74 6.40 2.39
C SER A 99 -8.12 7.08 2.49
N GLU A 100 -8.96 7.01 1.46
CA GLU A 100 -10.26 7.69 1.40
C GLU A 100 -11.17 7.32 2.57
N TYR A 101 -11.14 6.07 3.01
CA TYR A 101 -11.98 5.60 4.13
C TYR A 101 -11.61 6.23 5.49
N LEU A 102 -10.40 6.80 5.63
CA LEU A 102 -9.99 7.54 6.82
C LEU A 102 -10.57 8.96 6.87
N GLU A 103 -11.10 9.47 5.75
CA GLU A 103 -11.72 10.78 5.73
C GLU A 103 -12.97 10.80 6.61
N PRO A 104 -13.11 11.79 7.51
CA PRO A 104 -14.30 11.87 8.34
C PRO A 104 -15.53 12.11 7.47
N ARG A 105 -16.57 11.31 7.67
CA ARG A 105 -17.87 11.62 7.05
C ARG A 105 -18.46 12.86 7.68
N VAL A 106 -18.69 13.87 6.86
CA VAL A 106 -19.28 15.14 7.27
C VAL A 106 -20.56 15.40 6.49
N PRO A 107 -21.54 16.11 7.08
CA PRO A 107 -22.75 16.46 6.35
C PRO A 107 -22.43 17.32 5.13
N VAL A 108 -22.92 16.92 3.95
CA VAL A 108 -22.75 17.66 2.69
C VAL A 108 -24.12 17.96 2.06
N CYS A 109 -24.27 19.11 1.46
CA CYS A 109 -25.52 19.48 0.80
C CYS A 109 -25.77 18.61 -0.45
N PRO A 110 -26.92 17.91 -0.57
CA PRO A 110 -27.23 17.08 -1.72
C PRO A 110 -27.91 17.86 -2.87
N ASN A 111 -28.05 19.17 -2.79
CA ASN A 111 -28.68 19.97 -3.80
C ASN A 111 -27.66 20.42 -4.87
N GLU A 112 -27.82 19.93 -6.09
CA GLU A 112 -26.91 20.20 -7.21
C GLU A 112 -26.81 21.69 -7.55
N GLY A 113 -27.88 22.44 -7.42
CA GLY A 113 -27.88 23.88 -7.64
C GLY A 113 -27.35 24.72 -6.48
N CYS A 114 -26.79 24.11 -5.45
CA CYS A 114 -26.26 24.81 -4.28
C CYS A 114 -24.78 25.05 -4.37
N GLU A 115 -24.30 26.24 -4.00
CA GLU A 115 -22.87 26.53 -3.91
C GLU A 115 -22.09 25.59 -2.99
N LEU A 116 -22.78 24.94 -2.02
CA LEU A 116 -22.22 23.96 -1.08
C LEU A 116 -22.49 22.51 -1.51
N TYR A 117 -22.92 22.26 -2.75
CA TYR A 117 -23.17 20.91 -3.25
C TYR A 117 -21.92 20.05 -3.14
N ARG A 118 -22.03 18.92 -2.43
CA ARG A 118 -20.93 17.94 -2.21
C ARG A 118 -19.57 18.53 -1.77
N LYS A 119 -19.53 19.80 -1.38
CA LYS A 119 -18.29 20.40 -0.88
C LYS A 119 -18.07 19.98 0.57
N THR A 120 -16.90 19.44 0.84
CA THR A 120 -16.38 19.16 2.19
C THR A 120 -15.43 20.29 2.57
N PHE A 121 -15.71 21.01 3.66
CA PHE A 121 -14.84 22.05 4.17
C PHE A 121 -14.45 21.71 5.61
N PRO A 122 -13.21 21.96 6.04
CA PRO A 122 -12.80 21.76 7.43
C PRO A 122 -13.66 22.53 8.44
N GLU A 123 -14.25 23.67 8.01
CA GLU A 123 -15.09 24.55 8.83
C GLU A 123 -16.61 24.35 8.68
N GLN A 124 -17.05 23.24 8.12
CA GLN A 124 -18.46 23.01 7.76
C GLN A 124 -19.45 23.00 8.94
N SER A 125 -18.97 22.84 10.18
CA SER A 125 -19.83 22.97 11.36
C SER A 125 -20.58 24.30 11.42
N VAL A 126 -20.12 25.33 10.73
CA VAL A 126 -20.71 26.67 10.67
C VAL A 126 -21.78 26.79 9.57
N ARG A 127 -21.73 25.93 8.54
CA ARG A 127 -22.58 26.06 7.33
C ARG A 127 -23.75 25.10 7.26
N HIS A 128 -23.77 24.06 8.09
CA HIS A 128 -24.88 23.14 8.22
C HIS A 128 -25.35 23.08 9.67
N THR A 129 -26.63 23.41 9.91
CA THR A 129 -27.19 23.37 11.26
C THR A 129 -27.94 22.07 11.50
N ARG A 130 -27.80 21.48 12.68
CA ARG A 130 -28.62 20.33 13.10
C ARG A 130 -30.13 20.72 13.05
N PHE A 131 -30.93 19.84 12.44
CA PHE A 131 -32.34 20.03 12.24
C PHE A 131 -33.18 18.84 12.71
N GLY A 132 -32.90 18.38 13.93
CA GLY A 132 -33.59 17.23 14.54
C GLY A 132 -33.19 15.89 13.95
N VAL A 133 -34.06 14.89 14.12
CA VAL A 133 -33.91 13.52 13.59
C VAL A 133 -35.13 13.19 12.73
N ASN A 134 -34.99 12.19 11.84
CA ASN A 134 -36.17 11.66 11.11
C ASN A 134 -36.93 10.62 11.97
N ALA A 135 -38.01 10.06 11.44
CA ALA A 135 -38.81 9.04 12.11
C ALA A 135 -38.01 7.74 12.46
N HIS A 136 -36.87 7.56 11.85
CA HIS A 136 -35.98 6.40 12.07
C HIS A 136 -34.76 6.74 12.93
N GLY A 137 -34.74 7.88 13.64
CA GLY A 137 -33.65 8.32 14.48
C GLY A 137 -32.44 8.91 13.72
N THR A 138 -32.46 8.95 12.38
CA THR A 138 -31.33 9.48 11.60
C THR A 138 -31.24 11.00 11.76
N PRO A 139 -30.05 11.55 12.08
CA PRO A 139 -29.86 12.99 12.22
C PRO A 139 -30.10 13.71 10.90
N ARG A 140 -30.75 14.89 11.00
CA ARG A 140 -30.96 15.79 9.86
C ARG A 140 -30.18 17.07 10.04
N PHE A 141 -29.76 17.61 8.91
CA PHE A 141 -29.06 18.88 8.82
C PHE A 141 -29.77 19.80 7.84
N ARG A 142 -29.72 21.12 8.11
CA ARG A 142 -30.17 22.17 7.21
C ARG A 142 -28.95 22.83 6.58
N CYS A 143 -28.92 22.90 5.26
CA CYS A 143 -27.85 23.62 4.53
C CYS A 143 -27.89 25.11 4.88
N GLY A 144 -26.72 25.69 5.18
CA GLY A 144 -26.58 27.10 5.49
C GLY A 144 -26.88 28.02 4.29
N ALA A 145 -26.58 27.56 3.06
CA ALA A 145 -26.79 28.33 1.83
C ALA A 145 -28.24 28.16 1.29
N CYS A 146 -28.62 26.96 0.84
CA CYS A 146 -29.91 26.74 0.16
C CYS A 146 -31.05 26.33 1.10
N ARG A 147 -30.82 26.21 2.40
CA ARG A 147 -31.79 25.82 3.42
C ARG A 147 -32.42 24.43 3.26
N LYS A 148 -32.02 23.64 2.26
CA LYS A 148 -32.50 22.27 2.08
C LYS A 148 -32.15 21.43 3.31
N VAL A 149 -33.14 20.66 3.78
CA VAL A 149 -32.95 19.71 4.89
C VAL A 149 -32.60 18.33 4.32
N PHE A 150 -31.56 17.68 4.83
CA PHE A 150 -31.10 16.36 4.41
C PHE A 150 -30.72 15.52 5.60
N ALA A 151 -30.80 14.21 5.44
CA ALA A 151 -30.34 13.24 6.48
C ALA A 151 -28.84 13.00 6.37
N PHE A 152 -28.21 12.72 7.51
CA PHE A 152 -26.80 12.35 7.60
C PHE A 152 -26.66 11.07 8.42
N GLY A 153 -25.93 10.07 7.86
CA GLY A 153 -25.72 8.78 8.51
C GLY A 153 -24.94 7.85 7.60
N GLY A 154 -24.75 6.61 8.05
CA GLY A 154 -24.21 5.52 7.23
C GLY A 154 -25.16 5.12 6.10
N ARG A 155 -24.77 4.11 5.31
CA ARG A 155 -25.64 3.55 4.27
C ARG A 155 -26.93 3.04 4.91
N SER A 156 -28.04 3.56 4.45
CA SER A 156 -29.36 3.22 4.98
C SER A 156 -29.77 1.81 4.53
N THR A 157 -30.35 1.03 5.43
CA THR A 157 -31.05 -0.22 5.10
C THR A 157 -32.43 0.02 4.48
N LYS A 158 -32.88 1.28 4.35
CA LYS A 158 -34.12 1.65 3.70
C LYS A 158 -34.15 1.13 2.26
N ARG A 159 -35.24 0.47 1.89
CA ARG A 159 -35.46 -0.22 0.61
C ARG A 159 -34.62 -1.48 0.39
N GLN A 160 -33.79 -1.90 1.34
CA GLN A 160 -33.18 -3.21 1.28
C GLN A 160 -34.23 -4.30 1.53
N GLN A 161 -34.24 -5.32 0.69
CA GLN A 161 -35.08 -6.49 0.92
C GLN A 161 -34.40 -7.47 1.89
N LYS A 162 -35.16 -8.18 2.70
CA LYS A 162 -34.65 -9.21 3.63
C LYS A 162 -33.50 -8.72 4.54
N THR A 163 -33.63 -7.51 5.12
CA THR A 163 -32.60 -6.90 5.98
C THR A 163 -32.26 -7.75 7.20
N HIS A 164 -33.18 -8.58 7.69
CA HIS A 164 -32.95 -9.53 8.79
C HIS A 164 -31.88 -10.60 8.46
N ARG A 165 -31.52 -10.74 7.19
CA ARG A 165 -30.44 -11.66 6.74
C ARG A 165 -29.06 -11.02 6.65
N ASN A 166 -28.91 -9.74 6.95
CA ASN A 166 -27.63 -9.05 6.78
C ASN A 166 -26.51 -9.68 7.65
N ILE A 167 -26.84 -10.04 8.87
CA ILE A 167 -25.87 -10.67 9.80
C ILE A 167 -25.54 -12.09 9.32
N ASP A 168 -26.55 -12.89 8.98
CA ASP A 168 -26.34 -14.26 8.46
C ASP A 168 -25.43 -14.23 7.22
N ILE A 169 -25.68 -13.27 6.30
CA ILE A 169 -24.84 -13.11 5.10
C ILE A 169 -23.39 -12.77 5.48
N PHE A 170 -23.19 -11.84 6.42
CA PHE A 170 -21.85 -11.46 6.88
C PHE A 170 -21.10 -12.66 7.48
N GLU A 171 -21.74 -13.39 8.39
CA GLU A 171 -21.15 -14.55 9.04
C GLU A 171 -20.82 -15.66 8.04
N HIS A 172 -21.73 -15.96 7.12
CA HIS A 172 -21.50 -16.97 6.08
C HIS A 172 -20.35 -16.60 5.13
N LEU A 173 -20.22 -15.32 4.77
CA LEU A 173 -19.09 -14.83 3.95
C LEU A 173 -17.75 -14.99 4.67
N MET A 174 -17.70 -14.77 5.98
CA MET A 174 -16.49 -14.89 6.80
C MET A 174 -16.14 -16.34 7.18
N ASN A 175 -17.06 -17.29 6.99
CA ASN A 175 -16.92 -18.68 7.39
C ASN A 175 -16.86 -19.67 6.21
N SER A 176 -16.19 -19.30 5.13
CA SER A 176 -15.93 -20.18 3.97
C SER A 176 -17.16 -20.70 3.22
N MET A 177 -18.33 -20.09 3.39
CA MET A 177 -19.52 -20.55 2.66
C MET A 177 -19.49 -20.06 1.21
N PRO A 178 -19.60 -20.96 0.20
CA PRO A 178 -19.66 -20.56 -1.21
C PRO A 178 -20.89 -19.68 -1.50
N LEU A 179 -20.75 -18.64 -2.31
CA LEU A 179 -21.82 -17.68 -2.61
C LEU A 179 -23.13 -18.35 -3.05
N ARG A 180 -23.04 -19.41 -3.88
CA ARG A 180 -24.22 -20.15 -4.33
C ARG A 180 -24.94 -20.87 -3.19
N ARG A 181 -24.23 -21.30 -2.16
CA ARG A 181 -24.83 -21.93 -0.97
C ARG A 181 -25.50 -20.89 -0.09
N ILE A 182 -24.88 -19.73 0.11
CA ILE A 182 -25.49 -18.59 0.83
C ILE A 182 -26.83 -18.21 0.20
N ILE A 183 -26.88 -18.09 -1.13
CA ILE A 183 -28.10 -17.80 -1.88
C ILE A 183 -29.19 -18.82 -1.59
N LYS A 184 -28.84 -20.12 -1.63
CA LYS A 184 -29.79 -21.20 -1.39
C LYS A 184 -30.22 -21.31 0.08
N ASP A 185 -29.27 -21.20 1.00
CA ASP A 185 -29.50 -21.36 2.43
C ASP A 185 -30.40 -20.27 3.02
N LEU A 186 -30.13 -19.02 2.61
CA LEU A 186 -30.88 -17.85 3.10
C LEU A 186 -32.10 -17.51 2.23
N ASP A 187 -32.38 -18.32 1.18
CA ASP A 187 -33.46 -18.08 0.21
C ASP A 187 -33.45 -16.63 -0.29
N ILE A 188 -32.28 -16.17 -0.82
CA ILE A 188 -32.11 -14.83 -1.39
C ILE A 188 -31.75 -14.91 -2.87
N SER A 189 -31.97 -13.82 -3.60
CA SER A 189 -31.51 -13.73 -4.99
C SER A 189 -30.02 -13.37 -5.07
N PRO A 190 -29.32 -13.71 -6.19
CA PRO A 190 -27.95 -13.24 -6.40
C PRO A 190 -27.80 -11.72 -6.30
N ALA A 191 -28.75 -10.95 -6.80
CA ALA A 191 -28.73 -9.49 -6.72
C ALA A 191 -28.74 -8.98 -5.28
N ILE A 192 -29.52 -9.61 -4.39
CA ILE A 192 -29.52 -9.28 -2.95
C ILE A 192 -28.14 -9.57 -2.34
N LEU A 193 -27.52 -10.72 -2.66
CA LEU A 193 -26.21 -11.06 -2.09
C LEU A 193 -25.13 -10.04 -2.50
N TYR A 194 -25.05 -9.68 -3.78
CA TYR A 194 -24.07 -8.71 -4.25
C TYR A 194 -24.31 -7.31 -3.70
N ASP A 195 -25.55 -6.84 -3.62
CA ASP A 195 -25.90 -5.57 -2.95
C ASP A 195 -25.50 -5.60 -1.45
N ARG A 196 -25.61 -6.75 -0.79
CA ARG A 196 -25.15 -6.89 0.60
C ARG A 196 -23.64 -6.87 0.72
N ILE A 197 -22.90 -7.48 -0.21
CA ILE A 197 -21.42 -7.37 -0.21
C ILE A 197 -21.01 -5.90 -0.33
N ASP A 198 -21.67 -5.13 -1.19
CA ASP A 198 -21.42 -3.68 -1.33
C ASP A 198 -21.76 -2.92 -0.04
N PHE A 199 -22.90 -3.21 0.55
CA PHE A 199 -23.31 -2.63 1.83
C PHE A 199 -22.33 -2.94 2.95
N LEU A 200 -21.95 -4.21 3.12
CA LEU A 200 -21.02 -4.67 4.16
C LEU A 200 -19.64 -4.04 3.98
N HIS A 201 -19.16 -3.93 2.75
CA HIS A 201 -17.89 -3.27 2.45
C HIS A 201 -17.89 -1.80 2.91
N GLU A 202 -18.94 -1.04 2.56
CA GLU A 202 -19.07 0.35 3.00
C GLU A 202 -19.17 0.49 4.53
N GLN A 203 -19.88 -0.43 5.20
CA GLN A 203 -20.00 -0.42 6.65
C GLN A 203 -18.68 -0.77 7.34
N CYS A 204 -17.93 -1.75 6.82
CA CYS A 204 -16.60 -2.09 7.31
C CYS A 204 -15.61 -0.93 7.17
N GLN A 205 -15.62 -0.26 6.02
CA GLN A 205 -14.78 0.93 5.80
C GLN A 205 -15.17 2.08 6.74
N LEU A 206 -16.46 2.33 6.93
CA LEU A 206 -16.93 3.33 7.87
C LEU A 206 -16.46 3.02 9.31
N PHE A 207 -16.65 1.78 9.73
CA PHE A 207 -16.31 1.32 11.08
C PHE A 207 -14.79 1.39 11.35
N ALA A 208 -13.99 0.89 10.40
CA ALA A 208 -12.53 0.92 10.50
C ALA A 208 -12.00 2.35 10.45
N GLY A 209 -12.48 3.17 9.51
CA GLY A 209 -12.03 4.54 9.33
C GLY A 209 -12.22 5.42 10.56
N GLU A 210 -13.35 5.29 11.26
CA GLU A 210 -13.61 6.03 12.49
C GLU A 210 -12.61 5.73 13.62
N ARG A 211 -12.10 4.50 13.67
CA ARG A 211 -11.14 4.04 14.69
C ARG A 211 -9.70 4.25 14.28
N GLU A 212 -9.37 3.93 13.05
CA GLU A 212 -8.01 3.99 12.53
C GLU A 212 -7.53 5.43 12.33
N ARG A 213 -8.45 6.37 12.08
CA ARG A 213 -8.13 7.82 12.04
C ARG A 213 -7.42 8.28 13.31
N GLY A 214 -7.81 7.74 14.47
CA GLY A 214 -7.17 8.05 15.74
C GLY A 214 -5.68 7.70 15.80
N LEU A 215 -5.20 6.77 14.97
CA LEU A 215 -3.77 6.42 14.92
C LEU A 215 -2.90 7.55 14.36
N LEU A 216 -3.46 8.42 13.51
CA LEU A 216 -2.72 9.52 12.88
C LEU A 216 -2.14 10.49 13.92
N ASP A 217 -2.82 10.69 15.03
CA ASP A 217 -2.44 11.69 16.05
C ASP A 217 -2.08 11.06 17.40
N ARG A 218 -1.91 9.73 17.43
CA ARG A 218 -1.68 8.96 18.63
C ARG A 218 -0.20 8.89 18.99
N ASP A 219 0.21 9.52 20.10
CA ASP A 219 1.60 9.63 20.53
C ASP A 219 2.13 8.41 21.34
N ASP A 220 1.25 7.53 21.84
CA ASP A 220 1.60 6.35 22.66
C ASP A 220 1.87 5.06 21.84
N LEU A 221 2.12 5.20 20.54
CA LEU A 221 2.38 4.05 19.67
C LEU A 221 3.71 3.34 19.97
N GLY A 222 4.71 4.06 20.50
CA GLY A 222 6.04 3.50 20.79
C GLY A 222 6.72 2.90 19.56
N LYS A 223 7.38 1.74 19.73
CA LYS A 223 8.08 1.02 18.64
C LYS A 223 7.12 0.05 17.95
N ARG A 224 7.03 0.10 16.60
CA ARG A 224 6.20 -0.79 15.81
C ARG A 224 7.05 -1.73 14.95
N TYR A 225 6.70 -3.01 14.96
CA TYR A 225 7.34 -4.07 14.20
C TYR A 225 6.36 -4.55 13.15
N ILE A 226 6.64 -4.24 11.89
CA ILE A 226 5.69 -4.37 10.78
C ILE A 226 6.19 -5.45 9.84
N SER A 227 5.43 -6.54 9.72
CA SER A 227 5.68 -7.55 8.69
C SER A 227 4.86 -7.25 7.44
N THR A 228 5.51 -7.25 6.29
CA THR A 228 4.88 -6.97 4.99
C THR A 228 5.20 -8.06 3.99
N ASP A 229 4.18 -8.56 3.33
CA ASP A 229 4.28 -9.57 2.28
C ASP A 229 3.17 -9.35 1.24
N ARG A 230 3.22 -10.08 0.13
CA ARG A 230 2.22 -10.06 -0.92
C ARG A 230 1.66 -11.44 -1.24
N GLN A 231 0.44 -11.49 -1.75
CA GLN A 231 -0.24 -12.71 -2.15
C GLN A 231 -0.86 -12.56 -3.54
N LYS A 232 -0.69 -13.59 -4.39
CA LYS A 232 -1.44 -13.72 -5.64
C LYS A 232 -2.85 -14.24 -5.35
N LEU A 233 -3.83 -13.57 -5.94
CA LEU A 233 -5.24 -13.95 -5.92
C LEU A 233 -5.67 -14.19 -7.37
N ILE A 234 -6.24 -15.35 -7.67
CA ILE A 234 -6.63 -15.72 -9.03
C ILE A 234 -8.12 -15.45 -9.21
N VAL A 235 -8.45 -14.72 -10.28
CA VAL A 235 -9.82 -14.48 -10.71
C VAL A 235 -10.04 -15.25 -12.01
N ASN A 236 -11.14 -15.97 -12.09
CA ASN A 236 -11.52 -16.74 -13.25
C ASN A 236 -11.93 -15.82 -14.42
N TRP A 237 -11.97 -16.41 -15.63
CA TRP A 237 -12.42 -15.71 -16.83
C TRP A 237 -13.87 -15.23 -16.71
N SER A 238 -14.15 -14.05 -17.17
CA SER A 238 -15.50 -13.49 -17.29
C SER A 238 -16.07 -13.60 -18.70
N ASP A 239 -15.27 -14.07 -19.64
CA ASP A 239 -15.55 -14.14 -21.07
C ASP A 239 -15.49 -15.59 -21.57
N ARG A 240 -16.43 -15.98 -22.44
CA ARG A 240 -16.50 -17.34 -23.02
C ARG A 240 -15.44 -17.59 -24.10
N GLU A 241 -14.99 -16.54 -24.76
CA GLU A 241 -14.02 -16.61 -25.85
C GLU A 241 -12.59 -16.80 -25.32
N SER A 242 -12.28 -16.22 -24.19
CA SER A 242 -10.95 -16.34 -23.58
C SER A 242 -11.03 -16.87 -22.15
N ARG A 243 -10.47 -18.06 -21.93
CA ARG A 243 -10.38 -18.70 -20.60
C ARG A 243 -9.11 -18.33 -19.83
N LYS A 244 -8.48 -17.20 -20.17
CA LYS A 244 -7.33 -16.69 -19.44
C LYS A 244 -7.78 -16.10 -18.10
N ASN A 245 -7.07 -16.42 -17.03
CA ASN A 245 -7.34 -15.89 -15.70
C ASN A 245 -6.79 -14.47 -15.56
N THR A 246 -7.40 -13.69 -14.67
CA THR A 246 -6.81 -12.44 -14.17
C THR A 246 -6.11 -12.71 -12.85
N VAL A 247 -4.87 -12.26 -12.71
CA VAL A 247 -4.10 -12.35 -11.47
C VAL A 247 -4.14 -11.00 -10.78
N LEU A 248 -4.64 -11.00 -9.54
CA LEU A 248 -4.57 -9.86 -8.65
C LEU A 248 -3.43 -10.08 -7.64
N LEU A 249 -2.81 -9.01 -7.23
CA LEU A 249 -1.75 -9.00 -6.24
C LEU A 249 -2.24 -8.19 -5.02
N SER A 250 -2.26 -8.83 -3.87
CA SER A 250 -2.60 -8.20 -2.60
C SER A 250 -1.33 -8.02 -1.78
N ILE A 251 -1.02 -6.79 -1.37
CA ILE A 251 0.01 -6.48 -0.40
C ILE A 251 -0.63 -6.19 0.95
N ALA A 252 -0.06 -6.72 2.03
CA ALA A 252 -0.57 -6.52 3.38
C ALA A 252 0.55 -6.23 4.36
N SER A 253 0.24 -5.42 5.39
CA SER A 253 1.16 -5.08 6.48
C SER A 253 0.50 -5.31 7.84
N SER A 254 1.16 -6.12 8.69
CA SER A 254 0.69 -6.49 10.02
C SER A 254 1.68 -6.07 11.11
N ASP A 255 1.17 -5.61 12.24
CA ASP A 255 1.95 -5.41 13.46
C ASP A 255 2.26 -6.77 14.10
N GLN A 256 3.53 -7.10 14.28
CA GLN A 256 3.94 -8.38 14.86
C GLN A 256 3.56 -8.51 16.34
N THR A 257 3.50 -7.40 17.06
CA THR A 257 3.23 -7.40 18.50
C THR A 257 1.76 -7.61 18.80
N THR A 258 0.90 -6.91 18.05
CA THR A 258 -0.55 -6.92 18.28
C THR A 258 -1.30 -7.87 17.34
N GLY A 259 -0.68 -8.24 16.23
CA GLY A 259 -1.31 -8.96 15.13
C GLY A 259 -2.27 -8.08 14.30
N TYR A 260 -2.31 -6.77 14.56
CA TYR A 260 -3.21 -5.85 13.87
C TYR A 260 -2.79 -5.67 12.41
N LEU A 261 -3.72 -5.82 11.50
CA LEU A 261 -3.50 -5.62 10.07
C LEU A 261 -3.80 -4.17 9.70
N TYR A 262 -2.76 -3.39 9.44
CA TYR A 262 -2.89 -1.98 9.08
C TYR A 262 -3.55 -1.76 7.73
N ALA A 263 -3.20 -2.58 6.75
CA ALA A 263 -3.77 -2.51 5.41
C ALA A 263 -3.63 -3.85 4.66
N ALA A 264 -4.55 -4.08 3.71
CA ALA A 264 -4.48 -5.14 2.71
C ALA A 264 -4.96 -4.55 1.37
N ASN A 265 -4.04 -4.05 0.56
CA ASN A 265 -4.36 -3.37 -0.70
C ASN A 265 -4.19 -4.32 -1.88
N VAL A 266 -5.14 -4.29 -2.82
CA VAL A 266 -5.14 -5.11 -4.02
C VAL A 266 -4.93 -4.21 -5.23
N ASN A 267 -4.13 -4.67 -6.19
CA ASN A 267 -3.80 -3.93 -7.42
C ASN A 267 -4.96 -3.88 -8.43
N PHE A 268 -6.14 -3.46 -7.96
CA PHE A 268 -7.34 -3.38 -8.80
C PHE A 268 -8.17 -2.16 -8.42
N ASP A 269 -8.66 -1.45 -9.44
CA ASP A 269 -9.61 -0.35 -9.30
C ASP A 269 -10.88 -0.69 -10.10
N GLY A 270 -11.97 -0.92 -9.38
CA GLY A 270 -13.26 -1.28 -9.96
C GLY A 270 -14.09 -0.11 -10.47
N GLU A 271 -13.71 1.12 -10.14
CA GLU A 271 -14.42 2.35 -10.51
C GLU A 271 -13.93 2.90 -11.88
N MET A 272 -12.79 2.39 -12.39
CA MET A 272 -12.24 2.83 -13.66
C MET A 272 -12.81 2.03 -14.82
N ASP A 273 -13.14 2.73 -15.91
CA ASP A 273 -13.56 2.13 -17.16
C ASP A 273 -12.41 2.13 -18.19
N SER A 274 -12.07 0.95 -18.70
CA SER A 274 -10.95 0.76 -19.62
C SER A 274 -11.13 1.49 -20.95
N GLU A 275 -12.36 1.56 -21.48
CA GLU A 275 -12.64 2.23 -22.75
C GLU A 275 -12.55 3.75 -22.59
N GLU A 276 -13.08 4.28 -21.48
CA GLU A 276 -13.00 5.71 -21.18
C GLU A 276 -11.56 6.15 -20.99
N VAL A 277 -10.77 5.40 -20.20
CA VAL A 277 -9.35 5.66 -19.99
C VAL A 277 -8.59 5.64 -21.32
N GLN A 278 -8.84 4.68 -22.21
CA GLN A 278 -8.20 4.62 -23.53
C GLN A 278 -8.56 5.84 -24.40
N LYS A 279 -9.82 6.26 -24.43
CA LYS A 279 -10.27 7.46 -25.15
C LYS A 279 -9.56 8.72 -24.63
N GLU A 280 -9.49 8.87 -23.32
CA GLU A 280 -8.79 9.99 -22.70
C GLU A 280 -7.28 9.96 -22.96
N MET A 281 -6.64 8.81 -22.88
CA MET A 281 -5.22 8.67 -23.23
C MET A 281 -4.91 9.08 -24.66
N MET A 282 -5.73 8.67 -25.62
CA MET A 282 -5.58 9.09 -27.02
C MET A 282 -5.75 10.61 -27.16
N ARG A 283 -6.75 11.17 -26.46
CA ARG A 283 -7.01 12.63 -26.45
C ARG A 283 -5.83 13.45 -25.91
N PHE A 284 -5.15 12.96 -24.87
CA PHE A 284 -4.01 13.62 -24.26
C PHE A 284 -2.66 13.24 -24.90
N GLY A 285 -2.62 12.28 -25.80
CA GLY A 285 -1.39 11.76 -26.39
C GLY A 285 -0.51 11.00 -25.39
N ASP A 286 -1.10 10.47 -24.35
CA ASP A 286 -0.42 9.83 -23.20
C ASP A 286 0.35 8.57 -23.62
N GLN A 287 -0.15 7.83 -24.64
CA GLN A 287 0.52 6.68 -25.23
C GLN A 287 1.91 6.96 -25.84
N ARG A 288 2.20 8.24 -26.17
CA ARG A 288 3.50 8.68 -26.71
C ARG A 288 4.52 9.01 -25.61
N LEU A 289 4.08 9.03 -24.37
CA LEU A 289 4.93 9.34 -23.22
C LEU A 289 5.49 8.06 -22.61
N ALA A 290 6.69 8.13 -22.06
CA ALA A 290 7.20 7.06 -21.22
C ALA A 290 6.32 6.91 -19.97
N LYS A 291 6.14 5.65 -19.50
CA LYS A 291 5.21 5.28 -18.42
C LYS A 291 5.19 6.24 -17.22
N PRO A 292 6.36 6.67 -16.63
CA PRO A 292 6.35 7.53 -15.44
C PRO A 292 5.76 8.93 -15.65
N PHE A 293 5.64 9.35 -16.90
CA PHE A 293 5.14 10.69 -17.28
C PHE A 293 3.70 10.67 -17.79
N ARG A 294 3.09 9.51 -17.89
CA ARG A 294 1.70 9.36 -18.30
C ARG A 294 0.75 9.90 -17.24
N ARG A 295 -0.36 10.48 -17.67
CA ARG A 295 -1.46 10.83 -16.76
C ARG A 295 -2.04 9.58 -16.10
N PHE A 296 -2.23 8.52 -16.88
CA PHE A 296 -2.77 7.24 -16.44
C PHE A 296 -1.66 6.23 -16.09
N ALA A 297 -0.53 6.69 -15.58
CA ALA A 297 0.60 5.84 -15.18
C ALA A 297 0.25 4.85 -14.04
N ARG A 298 -0.91 4.99 -13.41
CA ARG A 298 -1.38 4.12 -12.34
C ARG A 298 -1.86 2.76 -12.84
N VAL A 299 -2.41 2.69 -14.05
CA VAL A 299 -3.15 1.53 -14.55
C VAL A 299 -2.48 0.81 -15.70
N TRP A 300 -2.72 -0.51 -15.77
CA TRP A 300 -2.41 -1.32 -16.92
C TRP A 300 -3.45 -1.14 -18.01
N LEU A 301 -3.02 -0.73 -19.20
CA LEU A 301 -3.84 -0.84 -20.39
C LEU A 301 -3.81 -2.27 -20.93
N PRO A 302 -4.91 -2.79 -21.51
CA PRO A 302 -4.93 -4.11 -22.11
C PRO A 302 -3.80 -4.34 -23.12
N GLN A 303 -3.54 -3.37 -24.00
CA GLN A 303 -2.49 -3.47 -25.00
C GLN A 303 -1.09 -3.49 -24.37
N ASP A 304 -0.81 -2.60 -23.40
CA ASP A 304 0.49 -2.59 -22.69
C ASP A 304 0.73 -3.92 -21.96
N TRP A 305 -0.34 -4.52 -21.40
CA TRP A 305 -0.27 -5.83 -20.75
C TRP A 305 0.08 -6.94 -21.73
N ASP A 306 -0.61 -6.99 -22.88
CA ASP A 306 -0.39 -8.03 -23.88
C ASP A 306 1.02 -7.91 -24.49
N ASP A 307 1.48 -6.70 -24.81
CA ASP A 307 2.84 -6.42 -25.30
C ASP A 307 3.91 -6.85 -24.27
N ALA A 308 3.69 -6.57 -22.99
CA ALA A 308 4.59 -6.98 -21.92
C ALA A 308 4.59 -8.51 -21.74
N ALA A 309 3.44 -9.18 -21.85
CA ALA A 309 3.33 -10.62 -21.77
C ALA A 309 4.09 -11.34 -22.91
N VAL A 310 4.03 -10.79 -24.11
CA VAL A 310 4.77 -11.33 -25.28
C VAL A 310 6.28 -11.16 -25.07
N ARG A 311 6.73 -9.98 -24.65
CA ARG A 311 8.16 -9.71 -24.37
C ARG A 311 8.70 -10.64 -23.26
N ALA A 312 7.97 -10.75 -22.14
CA ALA A 312 8.37 -11.61 -21.02
C ALA A 312 8.48 -13.09 -21.44
N ALA A 313 7.59 -13.57 -22.31
CA ALA A 313 7.66 -14.94 -22.84
C ALA A 313 8.92 -15.16 -23.69
N ALA A 314 9.26 -14.21 -24.57
CA ALA A 314 10.46 -14.29 -25.40
C ALA A 314 11.74 -14.26 -24.56
N GLU A 315 11.84 -13.39 -23.55
CA GLU A 315 12.98 -13.31 -22.65
C GLU A 315 13.17 -14.61 -21.84
N ARG A 316 12.08 -15.18 -21.28
CA ARG A 316 12.13 -16.47 -20.57
C ARG A 316 12.65 -17.61 -21.45
N GLN A 317 12.27 -17.64 -22.73
CA GLN A 317 12.73 -18.65 -23.68
C GLN A 317 14.24 -18.48 -23.97
N THR A 318 14.71 -17.24 -24.13
CA THR A 318 16.13 -16.94 -24.35
C THR A 318 16.96 -17.30 -23.13
N ASN A 319 16.52 -16.92 -21.93
CA ASN A 319 17.23 -17.20 -20.67
C ASN A 319 17.29 -18.69 -20.35
N ARG A 320 16.24 -19.47 -20.65
CA ARG A 320 16.25 -20.94 -20.51
C ARG A 320 17.29 -21.60 -21.42
N ARG A 321 17.49 -21.05 -22.63
CA ARG A 321 18.53 -21.56 -23.56
C ARG A 321 19.94 -21.19 -23.12
N ALA A 322 20.10 -20.05 -22.43
CA ALA A 322 21.39 -19.58 -21.93
C ALA A 322 21.82 -20.23 -20.60
N LYS A 323 20.87 -20.55 -19.72
CA LYS A 323 21.09 -21.30 -18.48
C LYS A 323 21.13 -22.80 -18.85
N GLY A 324 22.29 -23.28 -19.30
CA GLY A 324 22.61 -24.71 -19.20
C GLY A 324 22.51 -25.13 -17.72
N ASP A 325 22.05 -26.36 -17.49
CA ASP A 325 21.84 -27.01 -16.18
C ASP A 325 22.84 -26.53 -15.09
N SER A 326 22.52 -25.42 -14.43
CA SER A 326 23.29 -24.99 -13.25
C SER A 326 22.82 -25.87 -12.10
N SER A 327 23.66 -26.86 -11.78
CA SER A 327 23.55 -27.69 -10.58
C SER A 327 23.25 -26.78 -9.38
N GLY A 328 22.04 -26.88 -8.85
CA GLY A 328 21.60 -26.03 -7.75
C GLY A 328 22.56 -26.13 -6.56
N SER A 329 22.82 -25.03 -5.90
CA SER A 329 23.58 -24.97 -4.65
C SER A 329 23.05 -26.03 -3.69
N PRO A 330 23.94 -26.81 -3.02
CA PRO A 330 23.52 -27.80 -2.03
C PRO A 330 22.77 -27.18 -0.86
N ASP A 331 22.88 -25.87 -0.69
CA ASP A 331 22.12 -25.07 0.29
C ASP A 331 20.82 -24.57 -0.30
N LYS A 332 19.73 -25.25 0.00
CA LYS A 332 18.39 -24.92 -0.48
C LYS A 332 17.90 -23.51 -0.06
N LEU A 333 18.34 -23.01 1.10
CA LEU A 333 17.94 -21.69 1.57
C LEU A 333 18.66 -20.58 0.78
N LEU A 334 19.96 -20.75 0.57
CA LEU A 334 20.76 -19.83 -0.25
C LEU A 334 20.24 -19.82 -1.69
N ALA A 335 20.02 -21.00 -2.29
CA ALA A 335 19.45 -21.13 -3.63
C ALA A 335 18.06 -20.47 -3.75
N ALA A 336 17.23 -20.51 -2.70
CA ALA A 336 15.92 -19.82 -2.68
C ALA A 336 16.07 -18.31 -2.64
N VAL A 337 17.08 -17.78 -1.95
CA VAL A 337 17.38 -16.34 -1.94
C VAL A 337 17.87 -15.90 -3.31
N GLU A 338 18.86 -16.57 -3.88
CA GLU A 338 19.41 -16.26 -5.22
C GLU A 338 18.33 -16.35 -6.31
N GLY A 339 17.53 -17.43 -6.30
CA GLY A 339 16.47 -17.64 -7.27
C GLY A 339 15.38 -16.55 -7.26
N THR A 340 15.15 -15.86 -6.13
CA THR A 340 14.23 -14.72 -6.08
C THR A 340 14.78 -13.50 -6.83
N TYR A 341 16.07 -13.22 -6.69
CA TYR A 341 16.73 -12.14 -7.46
C TYR A 341 16.77 -12.47 -8.95
N ASP A 342 17.10 -13.71 -9.32
CA ASP A 342 17.11 -14.18 -10.71
C ASP A 342 15.72 -14.03 -11.35
N ALA A 343 14.68 -14.48 -10.65
CA ALA A 343 13.30 -14.35 -11.13
C ALA A 343 12.87 -12.88 -11.31
N ALA A 344 13.37 -11.97 -10.48
CA ALA A 344 13.09 -10.55 -10.62
C ALA A 344 13.75 -9.95 -11.88
N LEU A 345 14.93 -10.41 -12.26
CA LEU A 345 15.61 -9.97 -13.49
C LEU A 345 14.88 -10.39 -14.77
N GLU A 346 14.07 -11.44 -14.71
CA GLU A 346 13.24 -11.91 -15.83
C GLU A 346 11.96 -11.08 -16.07
N ARG A 347 11.65 -10.09 -15.21
CA ARG A 347 10.47 -9.23 -15.34
C ARG A 347 10.73 -8.02 -16.24
N GLU A 348 9.65 -7.44 -16.77
CA GLU A 348 9.72 -6.18 -17.53
C GLU A 348 10.30 -5.05 -16.69
N ASP A 349 9.90 -4.98 -15.43
CA ASP A 349 10.43 -4.05 -14.42
C ASP A 349 10.88 -4.85 -13.19
N ILE A 350 12.17 -4.82 -12.87
CA ILE A 350 12.77 -5.56 -11.76
C ILE A 350 12.15 -5.21 -10.40
N GLU A 351 11.61 -3.99 -10.25
CA GLU A 351 11.01 -3.51 -9.01
C GLU A 351 9.50 -3.67 -8.99
N SER A 352 8.89 -4.00 -10.12
CA SER A 352 7.48 -4.35 -10.18
C SER A 352 7.30 -5.84 -9.85
N GLY A 353 6.23 -6.15 -9.16
CA GLY A 353 5.79 -7.53 -8.97
C GLY A 353 4.90 -8.01 -10.11
N ASP A 354 4.53 -7.13 -11.05
CA ASP A 354 3.72 -7.47 -12.20
C ASP A 354 4.36 -8.60 -13.01
N ASP A 355 3.56 -9.60 -13.33
CA ASP A 355 3.98 -10.78 -14.07
C ASP A 355 3.04 -11.03 -15.27
N PRO A 356 3.06 -10.15 -16.28
CA PRO A 356 2.30 -10.36 -17.50
C PRO A 356 2.67 -11.69 -18.16
N SER A 357 1.67 -12.45 -18.57
CA SER A 357 1.86 -13.78 -19.17
C SER A 357 0.84 -13.98 -20.30
N PRO A 358 1.19 -14.71 -21.37
CA PRO A 358 0.22 -15.09 -22.40
C PRO A 358 -0.96 -15.90 -21.90
N THR A 359 -0.86 -16.49 -20.69
CA THR A 359 -1.92 -17.27 -20.02
C THR A 359 -2.82 -16.43 -19.13
N THR A 360 -2.49 -15.15 -18.92
CA THR A 360 -3.25 -14.20 -18.09
C THR A 360 -3.78 -13.04 -18.95
N ARG A 361 -4.73 -12.29 -18.41
CA ARG A 361 -5.32 -11.11 -19.05
C ARG A 361 -5.70 -10.04 -18.05
N THR A 362 -5.91 -8.83 -18.54
CA THR A 362 -6.57 -7.77 -17.80
C THR A 362 -8.06 -8.10 -17.57
N PRO A 363 -8.71 -7.58 -16.53
CA PRO A 363 -10.12 -7.81 -16.25
C PRO A 363 -11.00 -7.14 -17.31
N ALA A 364 -12.21 -7.70 -17.54
CA ALA A 364 -13.19 -7.14 -18.47
C ALA A 364 -13.90 -5.87 -17.92
N LYS A 365 -13.93 -5.69 -16.59
CA LYS A 365 -14.49 -4.51 -15.92
C LYS A 365 -13.52 -4.08 -14.82
N GLY A 366 -13.37 -2.77 -14.65
CA GLY A 366 -12.33 -2.22 -13.80
C GLY A 366 -10.94 -2.34 -14.46
N MET A 367 -9.90 -1.90 -13.78
CA MET A 367 -8.55 -1.91 -14.30
C MET A 367 -7.54 -2.46 -13.29
N LEU A 368 -6.54 -3.19 -13.78
CA LEU A 368 -5.35 -3.54 -12.99
C LEU A 368 -4.49 -2.29 -12.79
N LEU A 369 -3.95 -2.17 -11.59
CA LEU A 369 -2.97 -1.16 -11.26
C LEU A 369 -1.57 -1.74 -11.36
N HIS A 370 -0.58 -0.92 -11.71
CA HIS A 370 0.83 -1.32 -11.64
C HIS A 370 1.20 -1.67 -10.20
N GLU A 371 1.72 -2.86 -9.96
CA GLU A 371 1.98 -3.35 -8.61
C GLU A 371 2.97 -2.46 -7.86
N GLN A 372 4.03 -1.94 -8.52
CA GLN A 372 4.98 -1.03 -7.88
C GLN A 372 4.32 0.26 -7.35
N VAL A 373 3.28 0.77 -8.05
CA VAL A 373 2.50 1.93 -7.58
C VAL A 373 1.74 1.55 -6.31
N VAL A 374 1.07 0.40 -6.33
CA VAL A 374 0.29 -0.08 -5.16
C VAL A 374 1.19 -0.37 -3.97
N MET A 375 2.34 -1.04 -4.19
CA MET A 375 3.30 -1.32 -3.11
C MET A 375 3.83 -0.04 -2.48
N THR A 376 4.20 0.94 -3.31
CA THR A 376 4.72 2.23 -2.80
C THR A 376 3.64 3.01 -2.06
N ALA A 377 2.44 3.11 -2.62
CA ALA A 377 1.30 3.76 -1.95
C ALA A 377 0.92 3.06 -0.64
N HIS A 378 0.97 1.73 -0.61
CA HIS A 378 0.71 0.93 0.60
C HIS A 378 1.72 1.25 1.73
N ILE A 379 3.02 1.23 1.45
CA ILE A 379 4.03 1.55 2.47
C ILE A 379 3.93 3.02 2.91
N GLN A 380 3.68 3.94 1.98
CA GLN A 380 3.40 5.36 2.28
C GLN A 380 2.17 5.48 3.21
N PHE A 381 1.10 4.74 2.93
CA PHE A 381 -0.10 4.71 3.76
C PHE A 381 0.20 4.23 5.18
N VAL A 382 0.89 3.09 5.33
CA VAL A 382 1.25 2.51 6.64
C VAL A 382 2.16 3.47 7.42
N THR A 383 3.15 4.06 6.75
CA THR A 383 4.06 5.04 7.34
C THR A 383 3.30 6.29 7.81
N ARG A 384 2.34 6.78 7.01
CA ARG A 384 1.50 7.92 7.35
C ARG A 384 0.57 7.60 8.52
N LEU A 385 -0.05 6.43 8.54
CA LEU A 385 -0.93 5.98 9.62
C LEU A 385 -0.18 5.92 10.95
N LEU A 386 1.10 5.54 10.92
CA LEU A 386 1.98 5.39 12.07
C LEU A 386 2.99 6.55 12.21
N ARG A 387 2.66 7.74 11.68
CA ARG A 387 3.58 8.89 11.66
C ARG A 387 4.10 9.32 13.04
N ARG A 388 3.30 9.10 14.08
CA ARG A 388 3.64 9.42 15.48
C ARG A 388 4.38 8.29 16.21
N ALA A 389 4.55 7.12 15.60
CA ALA A 389 5.31 6.04 16.24
C ALA A 389 6.78 6.47 16.44
N GLU A 390 7.30 6.18 17.63
CA GLU A 390 8.70 6.47 18.01
C GLU A 390 9.66 5.84 16.98
N LYS A 391 9.47 4.55 16.71
CA LYS A 391 10.30 3.81 15.75
C LYS A 391 9.48 2.84 14.92
N LEU A 392 9.82 2.74 13.62
CA LEU A 392 9.24 1.78 12.67
C LEU A 392 10.29 0.74 12.31
N ARG A 393 9.95 -0.53 12.37
CA ARG A 393 10.80 -1.67 12.01
C ARG A 393 10.06 -2.51 10.99
N PHE A 394 10.47 -2.43 9.72
CA PHE A 394 9.86 -3.16 8.63
C PHE A 394 10.58 -4.48 8.40
N PHE A 395 9.85 -5.58 8.48
CA PHE A 395 10.28 -6.91 8.06
C PHE A 395 9.50 -7.27 6.81
N VAL A 396 10.16 -7.28 5.66
CA VAL A 396 9.50 -7.42 4.37
C VAL A 396 9.95 -8.71 3.69
N ASP A 397 9.04 -9.38 2.98
CA ASP A 397 9.41 -10.55 2.18
C ASP A 397 10.43 -10.14 1.11
N GLN A 398 11.28 -11.09 0.72
CA GLN A 398 12.31 -10.89 -0.28
C GLN A 398 11.69 -10.65 -1.67
N GLU A 399 11.30 -9.41 -1.91
CA GLU A 399 10.74 -8.94 -3.18
C GLU A 399 11.32 -7.56 -3.52
N PRO A 400 12.00 -7.39 -4.67
CA PRO A 400 12.64 -6.12 -5.03
C PRO A 400 11.69 -4.93 -5.03
N GLY A 401 10.43 -5.13 -5.43
CA GLY A 401 9.41 -4.08 -5.42
C GLY A 401 9.08 -3.60 -4.00
N ILE A 402 8.97 -4.52 -3.03
CA ILE A 402 8.70 -4.14 -1.63
C ILE A 402 9.93 -3.43 -1.02
N ARG A 403 11.16 -3.89 -1.36
CA ARG A 403 12.41 -3.19 -0.98
C ARG A 403 12.39 -1.74 -1.47
N ALA A 404 12.14 -1.56 -2.75
CA ALA A 404 12.10 -0.26 -3.37
C ALA A 404 11.03 0.64 -2.71
N ALA A 405 9.80 0.12 -2.55
CA ALA A 405 8.69 0.83 -1.92
C ALA A 405 9.03 1.27 -0.49
N THR A 406 9.67 0.39 0.29
CA THR A 406 10.04 0.69 1.68
C THR A 406 11.09 1.78 1.74
N LEU A 407 12.19 1.65 0.98
CA LEU A 407 13.31 2.59 1.03
C LEU A 407 12.93 4.00 0.52
N VAL A 408 12.01 4.10 -0.46
CA VAL A 408 11.54 5.41 -0.94
C VAL A 408 10.48 6.06 -0.06
N SER A 409 9.87 5.28 0.85
CA SER A 409 8.79 5.78 1.72
C SER A 409 9.28 6.33 3.05
N VAL A 410 10.47 5.93 3.52
CA VAL A 410 10.97 6.29 4.85
C VAL A 410 12.38 6.88 4.89
N PRO A 411 12.87 7.61 3.85
CA PRO A 411 14.27 8.01 3.81
C PRO A 411 14.68 8.89 4.99
N THR A 412 13.89 9.90 5.34
CA THR A 412 14.14 10.77 6.49
C THR A 412 14.23 9.97 7.79
N ARG A 413 13.28 9.06 8.02
CA ARG A 413 13.26 8.24 9.23
C ARG A 413 14.43 7.25 9.31
N VAL A 414 14.95 6.80 8.17
CA VAL A 414 16.16 5.97 8.12
C VAL A 414 17.38 6.81 8.52
N LEU A 415 17.52 8.01 7.95
CA LEU A 415 18.62 8.93 8.29
C LEU A 415 18.58 9.34 9.76
N ASP A 416 17.40 9.56 10.32
CA ASP A 416 17.17 9.90 11.74
C ASP A 416 17.25 8.67 12.68
N ARG A 417 17.55 7.48 12.15
CA ARG A 417 17.59 6.22 12.93
C ARG A 417 16.25 5.89 13.63
N THR A 418 15.12 6.39 13.10
CA THR A 418 13.76 6.08 13.60
C THR A 418 13.03 5.05 12.75
N ALA A 419 13.60 4.63 11.60
CA ALA A 419 13.13 3.48 10.85
C ALA A 419 14.27 2.55 10.46
N ASP A 420 13.99 1.22 10.49
CA ASP A 420 14.83 0.18 9.90
C ASP A 420 14.01 -0.72 8.99
N ALA A 421 14.64 -1.27 7.98
CA ALA A 421 14.03 -2.22 7.06
C ALA A 421 14.93 -3.45 6.87
N PHE A 422 14.28 -4.61 6.86
CA PHE A 422 14.93 -5.91 6.74
C PHE A 422 14.23 -6.76 5.69
N TYR A 423 14.97 -7.38 4.81
CA TYR A 423 14.48 -8.53 4.07
C TYR A 423 14.41 -9.75 4.95
N VAL A 424 13.37 -10.54 4.78
CA VAL A 424 13.21 -11.85 5.41
C VAL A 424 12.88 -12.88 4.32
N LYS A 425 13.69 -13.91 4.20
CA LYS A 425 13.37 -15.07 3.36
C LYS A 425 13.15 -16.28 4.23
N VAL A 426 11.96 -16.89 4.10
CA VAL A 426 11.58 -18.09 4.84
C VAL A 426 11.43 -19.26 3.88
N LEU A 427 12.13 -20.35 4.12
CA LEU A 427 11.94 -21.61 3.41
C LEU A 427 10.96 -22.47 4.21
N LYS A 428 9.76 -22.70 3.64
CA LYS A 428 8.63 -23.39 4.32
C LYS A 428 8.38 -24.81 3.80
N GLU A 429 8.98 -25.19 2.67
CA GLU A 429 8.70 -26.42 1.93
C GLU A 429 9.43 -27.65 2.55
N PHE A 430 9.09 -27.94 3.80
CA PHE A 430 9.61 -29.07 4.55
C PHE A 430 8.49 -29.94 5.12
N THR A 431 8.76 -31.25 5.24
CA THR A 431 7.88 -32.14 6.00
C THR A 431 7.89 -31.78 7.49
N VAL A 432 6.89 -32.22 8.22
CA VAL A 432 6.77 -31.96 9.67
C VAL A 432 8.02 -32.47 10.41
N ASP A 433 8.55 -33.64 10.04
CA ASP A 433 9.71 -34.25 10.70
C ASP A 433 10.99 -33.48 10.39
N GLN A 434 11.17 -33.00 9.15
CA GLN A 434 12.28 -32.12 8.80
C GLN A 434 12.23 -30.83 9.63
N LYS A 435 11.05 -30.21 9.76
CA LYS A 435 10.87 -29.01 10.60
C LYS A 435 11.24 -29.28 12.06
N LYS A 436 10.76 -30.38 12.63
CA LYS A 436 11.16 -30.80 13.99
C LYS A 436 12.66 -30.99 14.12
N GLY A 437 13.30 -31.54 13.08
CA GLY A 437 14.76 -31.71 13.02
C GLY A 437 15.50 -30.38 13.12
N PHE A 438 15.10 -29.35 12.32
CA PHE A 438 15.70 -28.01 12.36
C PHE A 438 15.47 -27.33 13.72
N VAL A 439 14.26 -27.36 14.25
CA VAL A 439 13.95 -26.81 15.58
C VAL A 439 14.76 -27.49 16.66
N GLY A 440 14.89 -28.83 16.61
CA GLY A 440 15.71 -29.61 17.56
C GLY A 440 17.19 -29.24 17.49
N ALA A 441 17.73 -29.05 16.28
CA ALA A 441 19.13 -28.64 16.08
C ALA A 441 19.38 -27.21 16.63
N ALA A 442 18.51 -26.24 16.33
CA ALA A 442 18.59 -24.90 16.85
C ALA A 442 18.55 -24.86 18.40
N LYS A 443 17.62 -25.61 19.01
CA LYS A 443 17.52 -25.73 20.48
C LYS A 443 18.76 -26.37 21.11
N ARG A 444 19.37 -27.37 20.47
CA ARG A 444 20.64 -27.96 20.95
C ARG A 444 21.78 -26.93 20.91
N ARG A 445 21.92 -26.18 19.80
CA ARG A 445 22.91 -25.11 19.69
C ARG A 445 22.73 -24.06 20.78
N LEU A 446 21.49 -23.61 21.00
CA LEU A 446 21.14 -22.62 22.02
C LEU A 446 21.56 -23.10 23.43
N ARG A 447 21.16 -24.33 23.82
CA ARG A 447 21.53 -24.88 25.13
C ARG A 447 23.06 -25.00 25.30
N LYS A 448 23.79 -25.34 24.23
CA LYS A 448 25.25 -25.37 24.27
C LYS A 448 25.81 -23.97 24.57
N VAL A 449 25.37 -22.93 23.86
CA VAL A 449 25.81 -21.54 24.09
C VAL A 449 25.48 -21.08 25.52
N MET A 450 24.25 -21.37 26.00
CA MET A 450 23.86 -21.05 27.38
C MET A 450 24.81 -21.66 28.40
N LYS A 451 25.18 -22.94 28.20
CA LYS A 451 26.09 -23.67 29.09
C LYS A 451 27.53 -23.13 29.01
N ASP A 452 28.04 -22.94 27.78
CA ASP A 452 29.42 -22.55 27.54
C ASP A 452 29.72 -21.11 28.02
N ALA A 453 28.73 -20.20 27.85
CA ALA A 453 28.83 -18.79 28.23
C ALA A 453 28.26 -18.48 29.63
N GLY A 454 27.51 -19.41 30.24
CA GLY A 454 26.89 -19.19 31.57
C GLY A 454 25.81 -18.10 31.58
N VAL A 455 25.07 -17.94 30.47
CA VAL A 455 24.06 -16.88 30.24
C VAL A 455 22.66 -17.47 30.08
N ASP A 456 21.65 -16.62 30.20
CA ASP A 456 20.25 -16.99 29.97
C ASP A 456 19.95 -17.19 28.46
N GLU A 457 18.71 -17.57 28.14
CA GLU A 457 18.24 -17.85 26.77
C GLU A 457 18.28 -16.62 25.88
N ASP A 458 17.92 -15.45 26.40
CA ASP A 458 17.87 -14.20 25.62
C ASP A 458 19.28 -13.73 25.23
N GLU A 459 20.22 -13.74 26.18
CA GLU A 459 21.61 -13.37 25.90
C GLU A 459 22.31 -14.42 25.05
N ALA A 460 22.04 -15.72 25.24
CA ALA A 460 22.58 -16.77 24.38
C ALA A 460 22.08 -16.61 22.92
N SER A 461 20.80 -16.29 22.74
CA SER A 461 20.24 -16.00 21.42
C SER A 461 20.90 -14.78 20.78
N LEU A 462 21.16 -13.74 21.56
CA LEU A 462 21.87 -12.54 21.10
C LEU A 462 23.30 -12.83 20.69
N LEU A 463 24.02 -13.65 21.47
CA LEU A 463 25.40 -14.08 21.14
C LEU A 463 25.42 -14.91 19.84
N MET A 464 24.46 -15.80 19.66
CA MET A 464 24.31 -16.57 18.40
C MET A 464 24.03 -15.64 17.21
N ALA A 465 23.18 -14.64 17.38
CA ALA A 465 22.90 -13.67 16.32
C ALA A 465 24.12 -12.82 15.97
N LEU A 466 24.87 -12.35 16.97
CA LEU A 466 26.13 -11.62 16.77
C LEU A 466 27.19 -12.46 16.06
N ASP A 467 27.22 -13.77 16.30
CA ASP A 467 28.13 -14.67 15.61
C ASP A 467 27.77 -14.84 14.13
N GLU A 468 26.49 -15.03 13.81
CA GLU A 468 26.00 -15.09 12.42
C GLU A 468 26.30 -13.79 11.64
N LEU A 469 26.25 -12.61 12.30
CA LEU A 469 26.54 -11.33 11.68
C LEU A 469 28.01 -11.12 11.26
N LYS A 470 28.92 -12.00 11.69
CA LYS A 470 30.32 -11.95 11.27
C LYS A 470 30.60 -12.45 9.85
N SER A 471 29.66 -13.23 9.29
CA SER A 471 29.84 -13.91 8.01
C SER A 471 28.67 -13.63 7.03
N PRO A 472 28.59 -12.41 6.46
CA PRO A 472 27.56 -12.08 5.47
C PRO A 472 27.77 -12.81 4.16
N THR A 473 26.68 -13.24 3.51
CA THR A 473 26.68 -13.66 2.11
C THR A 473 26.10 -12.50 1.27
N LEU A 474 26.90 -11.93 0.37
CA LEU A 474 26.46 -10.84 -0.51
C LEU A 474 25.71 -11.42 -1.71
N ILE A 475 24.45 -11.02 -1.90
CA ILE A 475 23.58 -11.57 -2.94
C ILE A 475 22.78 -10.46 -3.64
N GLY A 476 22.48 -10.69 -4.91
CA GLY A 476 21.63 -9.85 -5.72
C GLY A 476 22.33 -8.66 -6.35
N LYS A 477 21.59 -7.93 -7.18
CA LYS A 477 22.06 -6.76 -7.95
C LYS A 477 22.66 -5.65 -7.07
N TRP A 478 22.14 -5.50 -5.86
CA TRP A 478 22.55 -4.44 -4.93
C TRP A 478 23.63 -4.89 -3.93
N GLY A 479 24.05 -6.17 -3.99
CA GLY A 479 25.02 -6.72 -3.04
C GLY A 479 24.49 -6.72 -1.61
N ASP A 480 23.21 -7.03 -1.44
CA ASP A 480 22.56 -7.07 -0.12
C ASP A 480 23.24 -8.12 0.77
N PRO A 481 23.64 -7.79 2.01
CA PRO A 481 24.25 -8.74 2.93
C PRO A 481 23.19 -9.62 3.58
N TRP A 482 23.27 -10.93 3.38
CA TRP A 482 22.34 -11.92 3.92
C TRP A 482 22.97 -12.72 5.05
N PHE A 483 22.22 -12.91 6.13
CA PHE A 483 22.62 -13.63 7.33
C PHE A 483 21.61 -14.71 7.68
N ARG A 484 22.10 -15.87 8.13
CA ARG A 484 21.23 -16.92 8.66
C ARG A 484 20.60 -16.48 9.96
N HIS A 485 19.38 -16.93 10.19
CA HIS A 485 18.72 -16.70 11.46
C HIS A 485 19.02 -17.85 12.43
N PRO A 486 19.54 -17.57 13.64
CA PRO A 486 20.03 -18.63 14.56
C PRO A 486 18.89 -19.44 15.21
N VAL A 487 17.69 -18.86 15.32
CA VAL A 487 16.52 -19.50 15.93
C VAL A 487 15.60 -20.04 14.86
N ALA A 488 15.04 -21.23 15.10
CA ALA A 488 14.08 -21.89 14.24
C ALA A 488 12.81 -22.25 15.00
N ASP A 489 11.66 -22.13 14.35
CA ASP A 489 10.36 -22.61 14.84
C ASP A 489 9.63 -23.43 13.78
N MET A 490 8.46 -23.98 14.13
CA MET A 490 7.69 -24.83 13.21
C MET A 490 7.06 -24.04 12.04
N ARG A 491 6.88 -22.72 12.17
CA ARG A 491 6.32 -21.86 11.12
C ARG A 491 7.43 -21.33 10.20
N GLU A 492 8.56 -20.96 10.79
CA GLU A 492 9.74 -20.45 10.09
C GLU A 492 10.98 -21.34 10.40
N PRO A 493 11.01 -22.57 9.86
CA PRO A 493 12.03 -23.57 10.23
C PRO A 493 13.44 -23.21 9.76
N GLN A 494 13.54 -22.51 8.64
CA GLN A 494 14.79 -21.93 8.14
C GLN A 494 14.50 -20.56 7.56
N LYS A 495 15.31 -19.56 7.93
CA LYS A 495 15.21 -18.21 7.36
C LYS A 495 16.56 -17.51 7.28
N MET A 496 16.65 -16.60 6.33
CA MET A 496 17.74 -15.64 6.21
C MET A 496 17.16 -14.21 6.29
N VAL A 497 17.97 -13.29 6.78
CA VAL A 497 17.60 -11.88 6.96
C VAL A 497 18.71 -11.00 6.38
N SER A 498 18.32 -9.91 5.72
CA SER A 498 19.24 -8.88 5.24
C SER A 498 18.84 -7.52 5.78
N TRP A 499 19.80 -6.75 6.27
CA TRP A 499 19.55 -5.39 6.77
C TRP A 499 19.70 -4.38 5.65
N LEU A 500 18.59 -3.82 5.19
CA LEU A 500 18.52 -2.92 4.03
C LEU A 500 18.89 -1.46 4.34
N THR A 501 18.86 -1.07 5.61
CA THR A 501 19.05 0.32 6.06
C THR A 501 20.30 0.49 6.92
N ASP A 502 21.33 -0.34 6.68
CA ASP A 502 22.60 -0.21 7.37
C ASP A 502 23.34 1.06 6.92
N ILE A 503 23.43 2.03 7.82
CA ILE A 503 24.21 3.26 7.65
C ILE A 503 25.36 3.19 8.64
N ASP A 504 26.57 3.30 8.15
CA ASP A 504 27.74 3.29 9.01
C ASP A 504 27.72 4.50 9.97
N PRO A 505 28.17 4.34 11.23
CA PRO A 505 28.30 5.47 12.13
C PRO A 505 29.37 6.44 11.60
N PRO A 506 29.35 7.73 12.04
CA PRO A 506 30.39 8.69 11.69
C PRO A 506 31.80 8.14 12.03
N GLU A 507 32.78 8.41 11.20
CA GLU A 507 34.17 8.01 11.43
C GLU A 507 34.73 8.48 12.78
N THR A 508 34.18 9.60 13.31
CA THR A 508 34.51 10.15 14.62
C THR A 508 34.01 9.34 15.80
N GLU A 509 33.14 8.34 15.56
CA GLU A 509 32.48 7.54 16.61
C GLU A 509 32.48 6.05 16.27
N PRO A 510 33.63 5.40 16.04
CA PRO A 510 33.71 4.01 15.60
C PRO A 510 33.09 3.04 16.61
N ASP A 511 33.12 3.36 17.91
CA ASP A 511 32.55 2.51 18.98
C ASP A 511 31.02 2.37 18.85
N LYS A 512 30.34 3.33 18.23
CA LYS A 512 28.92 3.21 17.93
C LYS A 512 28.59 2.06 16.98
N ARG A 513 29.54 1.55 16.22
CA ARG A 513 29.34 0.37 15.36
C ARG A 513 29.05 -0.89 16.18
N VAL A 514 29.67 -1.05 17.32
CA VAL A 514 29.44 -2.20 18.23
C VAL A 514 28.01 -2.16 18.76
N ASP A 515 27.56 -1.01 19.23
CA ASP A 515 26.19 -0.83 19.71
C ASP A 515 25.16 -1.01 18.58
N GLN A 516 25.48 -0.55 17.39
CA GLN A 516 24.67 -0.75 16.20
C GLN A 516 24.53 -2.20 15.82
N LEU A 517 25.63 -2.99 15.85
CA LEU A 517 25.58 -4.43 15.59
C LEU A 517 24.77 -5.17 16.67
N ARG A 518 24.89 -4.81 17.93
CA ARG A 518 24.03 -5.35 19.00
C ARG A 518 22.57 -4.99 18.79
N HIS A 519 22.28 -3.76 18.39
CA HIS A 519 20.93 -3.34 18.03
C HIS A 519 20.40 -4.16 16.85
N TYR A 520 21.19 -4.31 15.80
CA TYR A 520 20.83 -5.13 14.65
C TYR A 520 20.60 -6.60 15.03
N ALA A 521 21.45 -7.19 15.85
CA ALA A 521 21.28 -8.57 16.31
C ALA A 521 19.93 -8.77 17.05
N ARG A 522 19.51 -7.81 17.87
CA ARG A 522 18.20 -7.84 18.53
C ARG A 522 17.06 -7.75 17.53
N LEU A 523 17.19 -6.93 16.47
CA LEU A 523 16.17 -6.84 15.42
C LEU A 523 16.19 -8.06 14.50
N HIS A 524 17.37 -8.62 14.24
CA HIS A 524 17.53 -9.88 13.51
C HIS A 524 16.76 -11.03 14.18
N LEU A 525 16.85 -11.15 15.51
CA LEU A 525 16.08 -12.13 16.27
C LEU A 525 14.57 -11.93 16.21
N LYS A 526 14.10 -10.69 15.99
CA LYS A 526 12.67 -10.35 15.84
C LYS A 526 12.18 -10.45 14.41
N ALA A 527 13.08 -10.66 13.44
CA ALA A 527 12.72 -10.71 12.04
C ALA A 527 11.81 -11.92 11.75
N SER A 528 10.57 -11.65 11.33
CA SER A 528 9.55 -12.66 11.04
C SER A 528 8.48 -12.10 10.13
N LEU A 529 7.89 -12.99 9.30
CA LEU A 529 6.71 -12.69 8.47
C LEU A 529 5.43 -13.31 9.04
N THR A 530 5.49 -13.95 10.22
CA THR A 530 4.39 -14.75 10.77
C THR A 530 3.09 -13.96 10.90
N GLY A 531 3.15 -12.65 11.21
CA GLY A 531 1.95 -11.80 11.36
C GLY A 531 1.15 -11.69 10.06
N VAL A 532 1.82 -11.31 8.98
CA VAL A 532 1.19 -11.15 7.66
C VAL A 532 0.87 -12.51 7.02
N ASP A 533 1.72 -13.51 7.21
CA ASP A 533 1.48 -14.90 6.77
C ASP A 533 0.19 -15.48 7.37
N ARG A 534 -0.04 -15.22 8.67
CA ARG A 534 -1.28 -15.63 9.36
C ARG A 534 -2.50 -15.03 8.68
N PHE A 535 -2.47 -13.75 8.39
CA PHE A 535 -3.57 -13.09 7.68
C PHE A 535 -3.83 -13.71 6.31
N PHE A 536 -2.80 -13.86 5.49
CA PHE A 536 -2.95 -14.46 4.15
C PHE A 536 -3.40 -15.93 4.19
N MET A 537 -2.99 -16.68 5.20
CA MET A 537 -3.50 -18.04 5.43
C MET A 537 -4.99 -18.01 5.78
N GLN A 538 -5.41 -17.09 6.63
CA GLN A 538 -6.80 -16.92 7.05
C GLN A 538 -7.69 -16.46 5.87
N VAL A 539 -7.24 -15.49 5.06
CA VAL A 539 -7.92 -15.08 3.82
C VAL A 539 -8.25 -16.29 2.94
N ARG A 540 -7.27 -17.18 2.72
CA ARG A 540 -7.48 -18.40 1.92
C ARG A 540 -8.40 -19.43 2.54
N ARG A 541 -8.51 -19.46 3.87
CA ARG A 541 -9.39 -20.39 4.60
C ARG A 541 -10.79 -19.84 4.78
N ALA A 542 -10.92 -18.58 5.10
CA ALA A 542 -12.21 -17.94 5.38
C ALA A 542 -12.95 -17.52 4.10
N LEU A 543 -12.23 -17.06 3.08
CA LEU A 543 -12.84 -16.61 1.83
C LEU A 543 -12.74 -17.70 0.76
N THR A 544 -13.84 -18.40 0.53
CA THR A 544 -13.91 -19.46 -0.51
C THR A 544 -13.43 -18.98 -1.89
N LEU A 545 -13.68 -17.70 -2.21
CA LEU A 545 -13.28 -17.09 -3.48
C LEU A 545 -11.76 -16.85 -3.61
N ALA A 546 -11.02 -16.93 -2.52
CA ALA A 546 -9.55 -16.76 -2.47
C ALA A 546 -8.80 -18.10 -2.30
N GLU A 547 -9.51 -19.23 -2.39
CA GLU A 547 -8.92 -20.57 -2.23
C GLU A 547 -7.87 -20.85 -3.31
N ARG A 548 -6.83 -21.61 -2.95
CA ARG A 548 -5.81 -22.03 -3.92
C ARG A 548 -6.41 -22.99 -4.96
N GLY A 549 -5.93 -22.88 -6.18
CA GLY A 549 -6.27 -23.84 -7.22
C GLY A 549 -5.85 -25.27 -6.85
N VAL A 550 -6.65 -26.22 -7.27
CA VAL A 550 -6.40 -27.66 -7.07
C VAL A 550 -5.86 -28.25 -8.36
N VAL A 551 -4.83 -29.09 -8.26
CA VAL A 551 -4.34 -29.86 -9.41
C VAL A 551 -5.33 -30.97 -9.72
N SER A 552 -5.89 -30.96 -10.92
CA SER A 552 -6.87 -31.96 -11.35
C SER A 552 -6.19 -33.05 -12.17
N ALA A 553 -6.33 -34.29 -11.75
CA ALA A 553 -5.85 -35.45 -12.50
C ALA A 553 -6.58 -35.61 -13.84
N SER A 554 -7.87 -35.29 -13.89
CA SER A 554 -8.72 -35.39 -15.11
C SER A 554 -8.43 -34.30 -16.12
N ALA A 555 -7.75 -33.22 -15.75
CA ALA A 555 -7.41 -32.10 -16.62
C ALA A 555 -5.91 -32.07 -16.96
N ASP A 556 -5.24 -33.22 -17.03
CA ASP A 556 -3.83 -33.34 -17.35
C ASP A 556 -2.92 -32.47 -16.48
N ARG A 557 -3.14 -32.55 -15.15
CA ARG A 557 -2.44 -31.77 -14.11
C ARG A 557 -2.64 -30.25 -14.21
N ARG A 558 -3.62 -29.77 -14.95
CA ARG A 558 -3.95 -28.32 -14.94
C ARG A 558 -4.52 -27.90 -13.60
N MET A 559 -4.21 -26.68 -13.20
CA MET A 559 -4.78 -26.08 -12.00
C MET A 559 -6.26 -25.73 -12.24
N TRP A 560 -7.13 -26.16 -11.32
CA TRP A 560 -8.56 -25.85 -11.33
C TRP A 560 -8.89 -24.85 -10.22
N TYR A 561 -9.55 -23.75 -10.60
CA TYR A 561 -9.92 -22.66 -9.72
C TYR A 561 -11.46 -22.55 -9.58
N GLY A 562 -12.13 -23.67 -9.37
CA GLY A 562 -13.59 -23.76 -9.45
C GLY A 562 -14.38 -22.94 -8.45
N LYS A 563 -13.76 -22.50 -7.37
CA LYS A 563 -14.40 -21.66 -6.34
C LYS A 563 -14.03 -20.18 -6.46
N ASN A 564 -13.04 -19.84 -7.27
CA ASN A 564 -12.54 -18.48 -7.37
C ASN A 564 -13.56 -17.53 -8.00
N ALA A 565 -13.45 -16.24 -7.66
CA ALA A 565 -14.31 -15.18 -8.18
C ALA A 565 -14.19 -15.06 -9.71
N TYR A 566 -15.28 -14.64 -10.34
CA TYR A 566 -15.32 -14.20 -11.75
C TYR A 566 -15.29 -12.68 -11.89
N ASN A 567 -15.56 -11.97 -10.80
CA ASN A 567 -15.51 -10.50 -10.72
C ASN A 567 -14.46 -10.06 -9.70
N PRO A 568 -13.38 -9.39 -10.15
CA PRO A 568 -12.33 -8.90 -9.27
C PRO A 568 -12.84 -8.00 -8.15
N ALA A 569 -13.81 -7.11 -8.43
CA ALA A 569 -14.35 -6.17 -7.46
C ALA A 569 -14.96 -6.86 -6.24
N VAL A 570 -15.62 -7.99 -6.44
CA VAL A 570 -16.20 -8.77 -5.33
C VAL A 570 -15.10 -9.30 -4.41
N LEU A 571 -14.01 -9.83 -4.99
CA LEU A 571 -12.89 -10.37 -4.21
C LEU A 571 -12.18 -9.25 -3.42
N VAL A 572 -11.97 -8.08 -4.03
CA VAL A 572 -11.36 -6.92 -3.35
C VAL A 572 -12.21 -6.48 -2.16
N LYS A 573 -13.53 -6.36 -2.34
CA LYS A 573 -14.46 -6.00 -1.26
C LYS A 573 -14.44 -7.04 -0.12
N LEU A 574 -14.40 -8.32 -0.46
CA LEU A 574 -14.36 -9.39 0.55
C LEU A 574 -13.04 -9.40 1.34
N VAL A 575 -11.90 -9.09 0.70
CA VAL A 575 -10.61 -8.95 1.41
C VAL A 575 -10.67 -7.82 2.43
N GLU A 576 -11.29 -6.68 2.09
CA GLU A 576 -11.43 -5.55 3.01
C GLU A 576 -12.44 -5.83 4.14
N ILE A 577 -13.57 -6.48 3.83
CA ILE A 577 -14.53 -6.95 4.85
C ILE A 577 -13.81 -7.89 5.82
N PHE A 578 -13.03 -8.84 5.28
CA PHE A 578 -12.29 -9.80 6.09
C PHE A 578 -11.19 -9.13 6.92
N ARG A 579 -10.48 -8.11 6.40
CA ARG A 579 -9.52 -7.31 7.17
C ARG A 579 -10.18 -6.72 8.43
N THR A 580 -11.36 -6.16 8.27
CA THR A 580 -12.10 -5.57 9.39
C THR A 580 -12.57 -6.64 10.38
N TYR A 581 -13.13 -7.75 9.89
CA TYR A 581 -13.51 -8.91 10.71
C TYR A 581 -12.31 -9.46 11.51
N PHE A 582 -11.19 -9.72 10.84
CA PHE A 582 -9.95 -10.22 11.44
C PHE A 582 -9.42 -9.32 12.56
N ASN A 583 -9.46 -8.00 12.34
CA ASN A 583 -8.95 -7.04 13.32
C ASN A 583 -9.85 -6.88 14.54
N TYR A 584 -11.18 -6.89 14.36
CA TYR A 584 -12.11 -6.45 15.39
C TYR A 584 -12.99 -7.56 15.96
N CYS A 585 -13.25 -8.64 15.21
CA CYS A 585 -14.14 -9.71 15.62
C CYS A 585 -13.40 -11.01 15.98
N GLU A 586 -12.31 -11.33 15.27
CA GLU A 586 -11.55 -12.57 15.44
C GLU A 586 -10.78 -12.58 16.76
N VAL A 587 -11.16 -13.45 17.68
CA VAL A 587 -10.55 -13.55 19.02
C VAL A 587 -9.38 -14.54 19.01
N GLY A 588 -8.24 -14.14 19.56
CA GLY A 588 -7.07 -15.01 19.75
C GLY A 588 -7.19 -15.89 21.01
N GLU A 589 -6.19 -16.73 21.22
CA GLU A 589 -6.12 -17.63 22.39
C GLU A 589 -6.10 -16.87 23.73
N ASP A 590 -5.63 -15.63 23.74
CA ASP A 590 -5.60 -14.73 24.90
C ASP A 590 -6.94 -14.01 25.16
N GLY A 591 -8.00 -14.37 24.45
CA GLY A 591 -9.32 -13.74 24.56
C GLY A 591 -9.39 -12.32 23.97
N LYS A 592 -8.37 -11.86 23.23
CA LYS A 592 -8.31 -10.51 22.67
C LYS A 592 -8.28 -10.53 21.15
N THR A 593 -8.88 -9.51 20.54
CA THR A 593 -8.73 -9.25 19.11
C THR A 593 -7.46 -8.42 18.83
N PRO A 594 -6.93 -8.41 17.60
CA PRO A 594 -5.83 -7.52 17.23
C PRO A 594 -6.09 -6.03 17.56
N ALA A 595 -7.31 -5.55 17.34
CA ALA A 595 -7.71 -4.18 17.65
C ALA A 595 -7.69 -3.89 19.16
N MET A 596 -8.06 -4.85 20.00
CA MET A 596 -7.95 -4.71 21.46
C MET A 596 -6.49 -4.59 21.90
N ARG A 597 -5.59 -5.40 21.34
CA ARG A 597 -4.15 -5.34 21.68
C ARG A 597 -3.52 -4.01 21.22
N LEU A 598 -4.00 -3.44 20.11
CA LEU A 598 -3.55 -2.13 19.64
C LEU A 598 -4.26 -0.97 20.37
N GLY A 599 -5.29 -1.24 21.18
CA GLY A 599 -6.04 -0.22 21.91
C GLY A 599 -7.07 0.54 21.06
N LEU A 600 -7.52 -0.06 19.94
CA LEU A 600 -8.57 0.50 19.07
C LEU A 600 -9.98 -0.02 19.43
N ALA A 601 -10.07 -1.04 20.25
CA ALA A 601 -11.32 -1.59 20.76
C ALA A 601 -11.16 -2.00 22.23
N LYS A 602 -12.24 -1.88 23.01
CA LYS A 602 -12.28 -2.29 24.42
C LYS A 602 -12.66 -3.77 24.61
N GLY A 603 -13.32 -4.35 23.63
CA GLY A 603 -13.78 -5.73 23.59
C GLY A 603 -13.88 -6.24 22.15
N PRO A 604 -14.13 -7.55 21.95
CA PRO A 604 -14.48 -8.08 20.66
C PRO A 604 -15.75 -7.39 20.14
N VAL A 605 -15.76 -7.04 18.84
CA VAL A 605 -16.89 -6.38 18.20
C VAL A 605 -17.82 -7.43 17.64
N SER A 606 -19.13 -7.30 17.91
CA SER A 606 -20.13 -8.18 17.33
C SER A 606 -20.33 -7.89 15.84
N ALA A 607 -20.82 -8.89 15.10
CA ALA A 607 -21.21 -8.69 13.69
C ALA A 607 -22.27 -7.59 13.57
N GLU A 608 -23.20 -7.49 14.51
CA GLU A 608 -24.26 -6.49 14.53
C GLU A 608 -23.72 -5.06 14.69
N ASP A 609 -22.81 -4.84 15.66
CA ASP A 609 -22.18 -3.53 15.89
C ASP A 609 -21.36 -3.05 14.68
N LEU A 610 -20.75 -3.98 13.96
CA LEU A 610 -19.97 -3.69 12.76
C LEU A 610 -20.90 -3.36 11.58
N VAL A 611 -21.86 -4.24 11.28
CA VAL A 611 -22.75 -4.15 10.12
C VAL A 611 -23.67 -2.92 10.20
N TYR A 612 -24.10 -2.53 11.40
CA TYR A 612 -24.98 -1.38 11.61
C TYR A 612 -24.30 -0.15 12.20
N SER A 613 -22.97 -0.10 12.11
CA SER A 613 -22.18 1.05 12.56
C SER A 613 -22.66 2.35 11.90
N GLN A 614 -22.72 3.42 12.70
CA GLN A 614 -23.08 4.75 12.24
C GLN A 614 -21.92 5.73 12.44
N PRO A 615 -21.70 6.68 11.54
CA PRO A 615 -20.69 7.69 11.73
C PRO A 615 -21.02 8.54 12.98
N PRO A 616 -20.01 8.93 13.77
CA PRO A 616 -20.22 9.83 14.88
C PRO A 616 -20.82 11.14 14.38
N LEU A 617 -21.72 11.69 15.18
CA LEU A 617 -22.27 12.99 14.86
C LEU A 617 -21.18 14.05 15.03
N PRO A 618 -21.09 15.02 14.11
CA PRO A 618 -20.19 16.14 14.29
C PRO A 618 -20.44 16.79 15.66
N GLU A 619 -19.37 16.97 16.44
CA GLU A 619 -19.47 17.61 17.74
C GLU A 619 -20.12 18.99 17.61
N ARG A 620 -20.99 19.34 18.57
CA ARG A 620 -21.43 20.73 18.73
C ARG A 620 -20.23 21.54 19.16
N ARG A 621 -19.53 22.19 18.23
CA ARG A 621 -18.61 23.25 18.65
C ARG A 621 -19.43 24.26 19.46
N ARG A 622 -19.15 24.35 20.76
CA ARG A 622 -19.48 25.55 21.50
C ARG A 622 -18.86 26.70 20.72
N ALA A 623 -19.63 27.73 20.44
CA ALA A 623 -19.06 28.94 19.85
C ALA A 623 -17.77 29.26 20.63
N PRO A 624 -16.63 29.47 19.96
CA PRO A 624 -15.43 29.86 20.68
C PRO A 624 -15.83 30.99 21.62
N ALA A 625 -15.51 30.84 22.91
CA ALA A 625 -15.64 31.93 23.85
C ALA A 625 -15.03 33.15 23.15
N LYS A 626 -15.80 34.26 23.07
CA LYS A 626 -15.25 35.49 22.48
C LYS A 626 -13.82 35.62 23.00
N PRO A 627 -12.81 35.73 22.12
CA PRO A 627 -11.45 35.95 22.60
C PRO A 627 -11.53 37.11 23.63
N PRO A 628 -10.90 37.01 24.77
CA PRO A 628 -10.83 38.16 25.68
C PRO A 628 -10.35 39.33 24.85
N GLU A 629 -11.07 40.44 24.91
CA GLU A 629 -10.68 41.66 24.19
C GLU A 629 -9.18 41.92 24.51
N PRO A 630 -8.34 42.05 23.47
CA PRO A 630 -6.93 42.26 23.70
C PRO A 630 -6.78 43.50 24.60
N LYS A 631 -6.21 43.29 25.75
CA LYS A 631 -5.83 44.43 26.62
C LYS A 631 -5.01 45.38 25.76
N PRO A 632 -5.32 46.70 25.75
CA PRO A 632 -4.56 47.64 24.99
C PRO A 632 -3.10 47.53 25.39
N LEU A 633 -2.24 47.27 24.38
CA LEU A 633 -0.79 47.21 24.56
C LEU A 633 -0.29 48.59 25.03
N PRO A 634 0.64 48.66 25.99
CA PRO A 634 1.29 49.92 26.33
C PRO A 634 1.91 50.53 25.09
N PRO A 635 1.82 51.84 24.90
CA PRO A 635 2.39 52.50 23.73
C PRO A 635 3.91 52.26 23.68
N GLY A 636 4.40 51.67 22.57
CA GLY A 636 5.83 51.49 22.30
C GLY A 636 6.36 50.08 22.11
N ILE A 637 5.52 49.02 22.17
CA ILE A 637 5.98 47.66 21.89
C ILE A 637 5.36 47.16 20.58
N TRP A 638 6.18 47.05 19.53
CA TRP A 638 5.84 46.36 18.28
C TRP A 638 6.02 44.86 18.48
N PRO A 639 5.07 44.00 18.02
CA PRO A 639 5.29 42.57 18.05
C PRO A 639 6.46 42.20 17.14
N PRO A 640 7.31 41.24 17.52
CA PRO A 640 8.36 40.76 16.65
C PRO A 640 7.73 40.04 15.43
N ASP A 641 8.26 40.34 14.25
CA ASP A 641 7.88 39.71 13.00
C ASP A 641 8.06 38.19 13.10
N MET A 642 6.95 37.47 13.13
CA MET A 642 6.93 36.03 12.95
C MET A 642 6.77 35.69 11.47
N PHE A 643 7.86 35.68 10.73
CA PHE A 643 8.00 34.89 9.50
C PHE A 643 8.94 33.73 9.81
N ASP A 644 8.39 32.63 10.30
CA ASP A 644 9.05 31.34 10.24
C ASP A 644 8.31 30.50 9.17
N GLY A 645 8.94 30.45 7.98
CA GLY A 645 8.40 29.81 6.78
C GLY A 645 8.49 28.31 6.82
N ARG A 646 7.70 27.63 7.65
CA ARG A 646 7.46 26.20 7.55
C ARG A 646 5.99 25.94 7.26
N ASN A 647 5.66 26.01 5.97
CA ASN A 647 4.38 25.53 5.48
C ASN A 647 4.36 24.00 5.42
N GLU A 648 3.93 23.34 6.48
CA GLU A 648 3.37 22.01 6.40
C GLU A 648 1.91 22.12 5.95
N GLU A 649 1.67 22.18 4.64
CA GLU A 649 0.30 22.03 4.13
C GLU A 649 -0.11 20.56 4.11
N PRO A 650 -1.24 20.21 4.74
CA PRO A 650 -1.76 18.85 4.68
C PRO A 650 -2.29 18.55 3.26
N LEU A 651 -2.24 17.27 2.88
CA LEU A 651 -2.79 16.68 1.64
C LEU A 651 -4.25 17.07 1.29
N LEU A 652 -4.96 17.75 2.18
CA LEU A 652 -6.32 18.26 2.01
C LEU A 652 -6.49 19.30 0.88
N VAL A 653 -5.41 19.93 0.41
CA VAL A 653 -5.46 21.00 -0.60
C VAL A 653 -5.80 20.48 -2.00
N LEU A 654 -5.48 19.23 -2.33
CA LEU A 654 -5.75 18.68 -3.66
C LEU A 654 -7.24 18.40 -3.96
N ARG A 655 -8.08 18.24 -2.93
CA ARG A 655 -9.55 18.14 -3.13
C ARG A 655 -10.20 19.47 -3.51
N ARG A 656 -9.52 20.59 -3.34
CA ARG A 656 -10.07 21.90 -3.76
C ARG A 656 -10.14 22.08 -5.27
N GLU A 657 -9.40 21.28 -6.04
CA GLU A 657 -9.31 21.43 -7.50
C GLU A 657 -10.01 20.30 -8.30
N GLY A 658 -11.00 19.64 -7.79
CA GLY A 658 -11.95 18.90 -8.62
C GLY A 658 -11.55 17.46 -8.99
N PHE A 659 -10.81 16.73 -8.15
CA PHE A 659 -10.63 15.27 -8.28
C PHE A 659 -11.69 14.48 -7.49
N GLY A 660 -12.95 14.81 -7.66
CA GLY A 660 -14.07 13.98 -7.26
C GLY A 660 -14.45 13.02 -8.40
N ARG A 661 -15.22 12.01 -8.09
CA ARG A 661 -15.80 11.01 -9.02
C ARG A 661 -16.47 11.57 -10.27
N ASP A 662 -16.68 12.90 -10.38
CA ASP A 662 -17.32 13.60 -11.49
C ASP A 662 -16.33 14.40 -12.35
N GLY A 663 -15.05 14.13 -12.32
CA GLY A 663 -14.01 14.85 -13.05
C GLY A 663 -14.07 14.76 -14.59
N ALA A 664 -14.99 13.99 -15.16
CA ALA A 664 -15.22 13.91 -16.60
C ALA A 664 -16.25 14.95 -17.11
N ALA A 665 -17.23 15.36 -16.29
CA ALA A 665 -18.31 16.26 -16.74
C ALA A 665 -18.01 17.76 -16.57
N GLY A 666 -17.06 18.13 -15.71
CA GLY A 666 -16.77 19.56 -15.40
C GLY A 666 -15.91 20.30 -16.41
N LEU A 667 -15.37 19.63 -17.43
CA LEU A 667 -14.47 20.23 -18.42
C LEU A 667 -15.14 20.71 -19.72
N ALA A 668 -16.40 20.37 -19.94
CA ALA A 668 -17.13 20.75 -21.14
C ALA A 668 -17.77 22.18 -21.10
N THR A 669 -17.96 22.76 -19.92
CA THR A 669 -18.74 24.01 -19.77
C THR A 669 -17.90 25.30 -19.75
N LEU A 670 -16.58 25.24 -19.80
CA LEU A 670 -15.73 26.44 -19.80
C LEU A 670 -15.24 26.90 -21.20
N SER A 671 -15.63 26.18 -22.28
CA SER A 671 -15.22 26.59 -23.65
C SER A 671 -16.28 27.42 -24.41
N GLU A 672 -17.52 27.50 -23.93
CA GLU A 672 -18.58 28.23 -24.67
C GLU A 672 -18.78 29.70 -24.28
N ASN A 673 -18.28 30.16 -23.14
CA ASN A 673 -18.43 31.55 -22.73
C ASN A 673 -17.33 32.52 -23.23
N GLY A 674 -16.34 32.02 -23.98
CA GLY A 674 -15.24 32.86 -24.56
C GLY A 674 -15.51 33.40 -25.97
N GLN A 675 -16.56 33.00 -26.67
CA GLN A 675 -16.79 33.36 -28.05
C GLN A 675 -17.96 34.31 -28.32
N ARG A 676 -18.69 34.77 -27.31
CA ARG A 676 -19.85 35.69 -27.49
C ARG A 676 -19.53 37.18 -27.28
N GLN A 677 -18.31 37.61 -27.05
CA GLN A 677 -17.98 39.02 -26.88
C GLN A 677 -17.12 39.66 -28.00
N ARG A 678 -16.99 39.02 -29.19
CA ARG A 678 -16.36 39.63 -30.34
C ARG A 678 -17.23 39.65 -31.60
N ARG A 679 -18.53 39.96 -31.48
CA ARG A 679 -19.36 40.41 -32.60
C ARG A 679 -20.35 41.43 -32.12
N ALA A 680 -19.85 42.60 -31.75
CA ALA A 680 -20.61 43.84 -31.70
C ALA A 680 -19.55 44.97 -31.54
N ARG A 681 -18.87 45.28 -32.64
CA ARG A 681 -18.46 46.61 -33.10
C ARG A 681 -17.83 46.48 -34.50
#